data_add1bd1179a636a7dfd1fb375827d33a
#
_entry.id   add1bd1179a636a7dfd1fb375827d33a
#
_cell.length_a   1.000
_cell.length_b   1.000
_cell.length_c   1.000
_cell.angle_alpha   90.00
_cell.angle_beta   90.00
_cell.angle_gamma   90.00
#
_symmetry.space_group_name_H-M   'P 1'
#
loop_
_entity.id
_entity.type
_entity.pdbx_description
1 polymer ?
#
loop_
_entity_poly.entity_id
_entity_poly.type
_entity_poly.pdbx_seq_one_letter_code
_entity_poly.pdbx_strand_id
1 'polypeptide(L)'
;MAEGEAASSPSIWENDLAEALEEGGCDLETVRNIVQGRPLPEHLRAKVWKIALNVVGKGDSLASWDGCLDLPEQSLIHKDCQELVDQLSIPEEEKSVLRLDIESVITFYCKSRNVKYSSSLSWSYLLKPLVHLRLSRSDLYNCFYAIMNKYIPRDCFLKGRPFHLFRLLLQYHEPELCSFLDTKKMTPDSYALNWLGSLFSSYCTDEVTQTIWDGYFQLADPFFIYFLMLIILVNAKELVLAPESDSKEDVMNFLEKCPGSLEVEDIEDLFSLAQYYCSKTPISFRKENHSLFGSSLLGIKDDDSDLSQALCLAVSVSEILQANQQQGEGVRFFVVDCRPAEQYNAGHLSTAFHLDSDLMLQNPSEFSQSVKSLLEAQKQSIESGSVAGGEHLCFMGSGREEEDMYMNMVLAHFLQKNKEYVSIAKGGFMALQQHLADINIEGPDNGYGHWIASTSGSKISINSLVDGDSPNGSNDGKGVKSLVNKMTEVFKTKSVNVKEKVISFIENTSTPVDRISFNLPWPDRESMLRHVSSSDRVGKPYRGVKPVFSIGDEEEYDTDEIDSSSISDDDRKEIVNIQTWINKPDIKHHFPCNEVKESGHMFPSHLLVTTTHMYCLREIVSRKGFAYIQSRQALNAVVKITSKKKHPELITFKYGNSTASGIEILAIERYLIPNAGDATKAIKLQIMKVLDALES
;
A
#
# COMPACT_ATOMS: atom_id res chain seq x y z
N MET A 1 46.98 -11.13 -19.06
CA MET A 1 46.79 -11.90 -17.82
C MET A 1 45.35 -11.59 -17.42
N ALA A 2 44.47 -12.52 -17.63
CA ALA A 2 43.08 -12.41 -17.23
C ALA A 2 43.03 -12.80 -15.75
N GLU A 3 42.66 -11.86 -14.89
CA GLU A 3 42.32 -12.14 -13.52
C GLU A 3 40.98 -12.88 -13.56
N GLY A 4 41.02 -14.16 -13.19
CA GLY A 4 39.80 -14.95 -13.03
C GLY A 4 39.02 -14.44 -11.84
N GLU A 5 37.79 -14.07 -12.06
CA GLU A 5 36.79 -13.92 -11.02
C GLU A 5 36.71 -15.23 -10.23
N ALA A 6 37.16 -15.20 -8.97
CA ALA A 6 36.97 -16.30 -8.07
C ALA A 6 35.46 -16.42 -7.80
N ALA A 7 34.83 -17.44 -8.35
CA ALA A 7 33.47 -17.80 -8.03
C ALA A 7 33.38 -18.00 -6.49
N SER A 8 32.72 -17.09 -5.81
CA SER A 8 32.38 -17.24 -4.39
C SER A 8 31.57 -18.51 -4.22
N SER A 9 31.88 -19.32 -3.21
CA SER A 9 31.09 -20.51 -2.90
C SER A 9 29.64 -20.08 -2.63
N PRO A 10 28.64 -20.82 -3.22
CA PRO A 10 27.24 -20.45 -3.06
C PRO A 10 26.87 -20.40 -1.57
N SER A 11 26.10 -19.40 -1.20
CA SER A 11 25.62 -19.22 0.15
C SER A 11 24.67 -20.35 0.57
N ILE A 12 24.49 -20.56 1.89
CA ILE A 12 23.65 -21.65 2.40
C ILE A 12 22.24 -21.57 1.82
N TRP A 13 21.62 -20.39 1.81
CA TRP A 13 20.26 -20.21 1.26
C TRP A 13 20.16 -20.44 -0.26
N GLU A 14 21.21 -20.18 -1.02
CA GLU A 14 21.26 -20.48 -2.45
C GLU A 14 21.26 -22.01 -2.68
N ASN A 15 21.99 -22.75 -1.84
CA ASN A 15 21.95 -24.21 -1.87
C ASN A 15 20.59 -24.75 -1.48
N ASP A 16 19.96 -24.19 -0.42
CA ASP A 16 18.62 -24.56 0.03
C ASP A 16 17.59 -24.30 -1.08
N LEU A 17 17.72 -23.15 -1.77
CA LEU A 17 16.88 -22.82 -2.91
C LEU A 17 17.11 -23.78 -4.08
N ALA A 18 18.35 -24.08 -4.42
CA ALA A 18 18.69 -25.01 -5.49
C ALA A 18 18.13 -26.42 -5.22
N GLU A 19 18.27 -26.91 -3.98
CA GLU A 19 17.73 -28.20 -3.55
C GLU A 19 16.19 -28.22 -3.63
N ALA A 20 15.53 -27.18 -3.10
CA ALA A 20 14.05 -27.06 -3.19
C ALA A 20 13.55 -27.03 -4.64
N LEU A 21 14.33 -26.45 -5.56
CA LEU A 21 13.99 -26.38 -6.98
C LEU A 21 14.30 -27.67 -7.76
N GLU A 22 15.08 -28.60 -7.19
CA GLU A 22 15.43 -29.89 -7.83
C GLU A 22 14.49 -31.03 -7.50
N GLU A 23 13.93 -31.10 -6.30
CA GLU A 23 13.06 -32.18 -5.80
C GLU A 23 11.65 -32.24 -6.43
N GLY A 24 11.54 -31.96 -7.74
CA GLY A 24 10.25 -31.99 -8.45
C GLY A 24 9.49 -30.67 -8.41
N GLY A 25 10.10 -29.62 -7.91
CA GLY A 25 9.58 -28.27 -7.76
C GLY A 25 8.97 -28.03 -6.38
N CYS A 26 9.04 -26.81 -5.91
CA CYS A 26 8.38 -26.34 -4.70
C CYS A 26 7.27 -25.34 -5.06
N ASP A 27 6.44 -24.98 -4.08
CA ASP A 27 5.47 -23.91 -4.24
C ASP A 27 6.12 -22.52 -4.11
N LEU A 28 5.37 -21.50 -4.49
CA LEU A 28 5.86 -20.14 -4.44
C LEU A 28 6.10 -19.64 -3.00
N GLU A 29 5.37 -20.19 -2.03
CA GLU A 29 5.52 -19.82 -0.61
C GLU A 29 6.87 -20.32 -0.08
N THR A 30 7.25 -21.55 -0.42
CA THR A 30 8.57 -22.11 -0.10
C THR A 30 9.69 -21.26 -0.71
N VAL A 31 9.56 -20.84 -1.99
CA VAL A 31 10.53 -19.93 -2.62
C VAL A 31 10.66 -18.63 -1.83
N ARG A 32 9.54 -18.00 -1.47
CA ARG A 32 9.54 -16.74 -0.69
C ARG A 32 10.24 -16.90 0.66
N ASN A 33 9.96 -17.99 1.35
CA ASN A 33 10.52 -18.27 2.67
C ASN A 33 12.05 -18.48 2.62
N ILE A 34 12.56 -19.03 1.54
CA ILE A 34 14.01 -19.22 1.35
C ILE A 34 14.66 -17.91 0.88
N VAL A 35 14.11 -17.28 -0.14
CA VAL A 35 14.69 -16.07 -0.77
C VAL A 35 14.61 -14.86 0.14
N GLN A 36 13.50 -14.66 0.85
CA GLN A 36 13.30 -13.56 1.82
C GLN A 36 13.69 -12.17 1.31
N GLY A 37 13.41 -11.89 0.03
CA GLY A 37 13.70 -10.60 -0.59
C GLY A 37 15.15 -10.43 -1.09
N ARG A 38 16.00 -11.43 -0.95
CA ARG A 38 17.36 -11.39 -1.49
C ARG A 38 17.37 -11.42 -3.02
N PRO A 39 18.36 -10.83 -3.69
CA PRO A 39 18.52 -10.92 -5.14
C PRO A 39 18.63 -12.37 -5.61
N LEU A 40 17.89 -12.74 -6.66
CA LEU A 40 17.95 -14.10 -7.18
C LEU A 40 19.25 -14.36 -7.94
N PRO A 41 19.93 -15.50 -7.70
CA PRO A 41 21.04 -15.92 -8.51
C PRO A 41 20.62 -16.15 -9.96
N GLU A 42 21.42 -15.69 -10.91
CA GLU A 42 21.09 -15.75 -12.35
C GLU A 42 20.74 -17.18 -12.80
N HIS A 43 21.49 -18.18 -12.36
CA HIS A 43 21.29 -19.57 -12.74
C HIS A 43 20.01 -20.23 -12.18
N LEU A 44 19.40 -19.65 -11.11
CA LEU A 44 18.16 -20.14 -10.49
C LEU A 44 16.93 -19.32 -10.94
N ARG A 45 17.14 -18.11 -11.46
CA ARG A 45 16.06 -17.17 -11.85
C ARG A 45 15.03 -17.80 -12.78
N ALA A 46 15.48 -18.53 -13.80
CA ALA A 46 14.58 -19.20 -14.75
C ALA A 46 13.63 -20.18 -14.06
N LYS A 47 14.12 -20.97 -13.09
CA LYS A 47 13.30 -21.92 -12.33
C LYS A 47 12.31 -21.19 -11.43
N VAL A 48 12.76 -20.16 -10.72
CA VAL A 48 11.91 -19.34 -9.83
C VAL A 48 10.81 -18.63 -10.61
N TRP A 49 11.13 -17.98 -11.74
CA TRP A 49 10.10 -17.30 -12.55
C TRP A 49 9.06 -18.29 -13.10
N LYS A 50 9.46 -19.49 -13.49
CA LYS A 50 8.50 -20.54 -13.93
C LYS A 50 7.53 -20.91 -12.83
N ILE A 51 7.97 -20.97 -11.57
CA ILE A 51 7.10 -21.22 -10.41
C ILE A 51 6.19 -20.02 -10.15
N ALA A 52 6.74 -18.81 -10.10
CA ALA A 52 5.99 -17.59 -9.81
C ALA A 52 4.92 -17.26 -10.87
N LEU A 53 5.20 -17.58 -12.13
CA LEU A 53 4.27 -17.47 -13.25
C LEU A 53 3.31 -18.66 -13.36
N ASN A 54 3.49 -19.69 -12.53
CA ASN A 54 2.68 -20.92 -12.53
C ASN A 54 2.71 -21.63 -13.90
N VAL A 55 3.90 -21.80 -14.46
CA VAL A 55 4.09 -22.45 -15.77
C VAL A 55 4.86 -23.78 -15.68
N VAL A 56 5.32 -24.16 -14.50
CA VAL A 56 5.98 -25.46 -14.27
C VAL A 56 5.03 -26.60 -14.63
N GLY A 57 5.54 -27.55 -15.40
CA GLY A 57 4.76 -28.73 -15.83
C GLY A 57 3.72 -28.46 -16.91
N LYS A 58 3.61 -27.23 -17.42
CA LYS A 58 2.78 -26.96 -18.62
C LYS A 58 3.45 -27.58 -19.85
N GLY A 59 2.61 -28.31 -20.60
CA GLY A 59 3.06 -28.92 -21.85
C GLY A 59 3.44 -27.90 -22.93
N ASP A 60 3.94 -28.42 -24.04
CA ASP A 60 4.25 -27.57 -25.21
C ASP A 60 2.97 -27.15 -25.93
N SER A 61 2.55 -25.92 -25.71
CA SER A 61 1.36 -25.34 -26.35
C SER A 61 1.52 -25.18 -27.86
N LEU A 62 2.75 -25.16 -28.38
CA LEU A 62 3.06 -25.05 -29.81
C LEU A 62 3.15 -26.44 -30.50
N ALA A 63 3.12 -27.54 -29.76
CA ALA A 63 3.30 -28.91 -30.33
C ALA A 63 2.26 -29.25 -31.40
N SER A 64 1.03 -28.74 -31.27
CA SER A 64 -0.05 -28.95 -32.25
C SER A 64 -0.15 -27.90 -33.33
N TRP A 65 0.70 -26.87 -33.28
CA TRP A 65 0.70 -25.77 -34.24
C TRP A 65 1.53 -26.17 -35.50
N ASP A 66 1.01 -25.80 -36.67
CA ASP A 66 1.63 -26.10 -37.95
C ASP A 66 2.92 -25.32 -38.24
N GLY A 67 3.27 -24.35 -37.40
CA GLY A 67 4.47 -23.52 -37.57
C GLY A 67 4.35 -22.46 -38.67
N CYS A 68 3.14 -22.22 -39.20
CA CYS A 68 2.95 -21.25 -40.28
C CYS A 68 3.10 -19.81 -39.79
N LEU A 69 4.09 -19.09 -40.37
CA LEU A 69 4.39 -17.68 -40.11
C LEU A 69 3.75 -16.82 -41.23
N ASP A 70 2.42 -16.72 -41.25
CA ASP A 70 1.62 -16.17 -42.36
C ASP A 70 0.65 -15.07 -41.97
N LEU A 71 0.89 -14.39 -40.81
CA LEU A 71 0.11 -13.23 -40.42
C LEU A 71 0.31 -12.06 -41.40
N PRO A 72 -0.69 -11.20 -41.61
CA PRO A 72 -0.54 -9.97 -42.38
C PRO A 72 0.60 -9.09 -41.86
N GLU A 73 0.85 -9.11 -40.58
CA GLU A 73 1.91 -8.33 -39.90
C GLU A 73 3.25 -9.10 -39.79
N GLN A 74 3.40 -10.26 -40.44
CA GLN A 74 4.57 -11.14 -40.22
C GLN A 74 5.90 -10.44 -40.52
N SER A 75 5.96 -9.58 -41.55
CA SER A 75 7.18 -8.82 -41.89
C SER A 75 7.57 -7.84 -40.76
N LEU A 76 6.56 -7.28 -40.04
CA LEU A 76 6.78 -6.39 -38.91
C LEU A 76 7.28 -7.17 -37.70
N ILE A 77 6.65 -8.32 -37.40
CA ILE A 77 7.08 -9.24 -36.33
C ILE A 77 8.54 -9.66 -36.58
N HIS A 78 8.85 -10.07 -37.80
CA HIS A 78 10.21 -10.48 -38.20
C HIS A 78 11.25 -9.38 -37.94
N LYS A 79 10.93 -8.14 -38.34
CA LYS A 79 11.80 -6.98 -38.14
C LYS A 79 12.03 -6.71 -36.64
N ASP A 80 10.95 -6.65 -35.82
CA ASP A 80 11.05 -6.37 -34.40
C ASP A 80 11.79 -7.49 -33.65
N CYS A 81 11.62 -8.77 -34.06
CA CYS A 81 12.38 -9.90 -33.51
C CYS A 81 13.86 -9.82 -33.89
N GLN A 82 14.18 -9.39 -35.12
CA GLN A 82 15.57 -9.20 -35.56
C GLN A 82 16.24 -8.09 -34.74
N GLU A 83 15.57 -6.94 -34.58
CA GLU A 83 16.07 -5.82 -33.76
C GLU A 83 16.33 -6.23 -32.32
N LEU A 84 15.45 -7.05 -31.74
CA LEU A 84 15.62 -7.57 -30.39
C LEU A 84 16.88 -8.46 -30.29
N VAL A 85 17.03 -9.40 -31.21
CA VAL A 85 18.14 -10.35 -31.16
C VAL A 85 19.49 -9.69 -31.49
N ASP A 86 19.51 -8.66 -32.33
CA ASP A 86 20.71 -7.90 -32.63
C ASP A 86 21.30 -7.15 -31.45
N GLN A 87 20.44 -6.78 -30.46
CA GLN A 87 20.87 -6.15 -29.22
C GLN A 87 21.52 -7.13 -28.24
N LEU A 88 21.38 -8.44 -28.44
CA LEU A 88 21.90 -9.46 -27.54
C LEU A 88 23.36 -9.80 -27.89
N SER A 89 24.18 -9.92 -26.86
CA SER A 89 25.60 -10.31 -26.99
C SER A 89 25.75 -11.85 -27.04
N ILE A 90 25.16 -12.48 -28.09
CA ILE A 90 25.20 -13.92 -28.32
C ILE A 90 25.82 -14.24 -29.71
N PRO A 91 26.34 -15.48 -29.93
CA PRO A 91 26.88 -15.88 -31.23
C PRO A 91 25.84 -15.79 -32.35
N GLU A 92 26.29 -15.43 -33.56
CA GLU A 92 25.40 -15.21 -34.71
C GLU A 92 24.60 -16.46 -35.12
N GLU A 93 25.16 -17.64 -34.86
CA GLU A 93 24.49 -18.92 -35.13
C GLU A 93 23.29 -19.12 -34.18
N GLU A 94 23.41 -18.73 -32.91
CA GLU A 94 22.32 -18.79 -31.91
C GLU A 94 21.25 -17.73 -32.19
N LYS A 95 21.65 -16.55 -32.70
CA LYS A 95 20.72 -15.46 -33.02
C LYS A 95 19.63 -15.87 -34.00
N SER A 96 20.00 -16.60 -35.05
CA SER A 96 19.03 -17.03 -36.07
C SER A 96 17.99 -18.02 -35.54
N VAL A 97 18.38 -18.93 -34.66
CA VAL A 97 17.47 -19.88 -33.98
C VAL A 97 16.58 -19.15 -33.02
N LEU A 98 17.15 -18.30 -32.18
CA LEU A 98 16.42 -17.54 -31.16
C LEU A 98 15.38 -16.59 -31.79
N ARG A 99 15.76 -15.91 -32.90
CA ARG A 99 14.82 -15.06 -33.64
C ARG A 99 13.62 -15.86 -34.12
N LEU A 100 13.83 -17.06 -34.67
CA LEU A 100 12.75 -17.92 -35.15
C LEU A 100 11.85 -18.39 -33.98
N ASP A 101 12.42 -18.67 -32.84
CA ASP A 101 11.66 -19.05 -31.64
C ASP A 101 10.79 -17.88 -31.14
N ILE A 102 11.33 -16.68 -31.05
CA ILE A 102 10.58 -15.47 -30.64
C ILE A 102 9.48 -15.16 -31.66
N GLU A 103 9.80 -15.21 -32.95
CA GLU A 103 8.83 -14.98 -34.04
C GLU A 103 7.68 -15.99 -33.97
N SER A 104 8.01 -17.28 -33.72
CA SER A 104 7.01 -18.33 -33.50
C SER A 104 6.12 -18.06 -32.30
N VAL A 105 6.69 -17.63 -31.16
CA VAL A 105 5.97 -17.30 -29.94
C VAL A 105 4.96 -16.17 -30.18
N ILE A 106 5.38 -15.08 -30.81
CA ILE A 106 4.52 -13.92 -31.12
C ILE A 106 3.42 -14.33 -32.10
N THR A 107 3.78 -15.01 -33.18
CA THR A 107 2.83 -15.42 -34.21
C THR A 107 1.76 -16.36 -33.65
N PHE A 108 2.18 -17.36 -32.88
CA PHE A 108 1.26 -18.28 -32.25
C PHE A 108 0.35 -17.59 -31.23
N TYR A 109 0.88 -16.64 -30.44
CA TYR A 109 0.07 -15.85 -29.52
C TYR A 109 -0.99 -15.03 -30.27
N CYS A 110 -0.63 -14.33 -31.35
CA CYS A 110 -1.55 -13.57 -32.19
C CYS A 110 -2.66 -14.45 -32.77
N LYS A 111 -2.30 -15.60 -33.34
CA LYS A 111 -3.26 -16.56 -33.91
C LYS A 111 -4.20 -17.14 -32.85
N SER A 112 -3.63 -17.61 -31.73
CA SER A 112 -4.40 -18.28 -30.69
C SER A 112 -5.37 -17.35 -29.93
N ARG A 113 -5.03 -16.05 -29.86
CA ARG A 113 -5.83 -15.04 -29.18
C ARG A 113 -6.61 -14.12 -30.12
N ASN A 114 -6.45 -14.29 -31.43
CA ASN A 114 -7.03 -13.42 -32.45
C ASN A 114 -6.68 -11.93 -32.22
N VAL A 115 -5.42 -11.66 -31.91
CA VAL A 115 -4.90 -10.31 -31.65
C VAL A 115 -4.07 -9.87 -32.82
N LYS A 116 -4.25 -8.63 -33.27
CA LYS A 116 -3.44 -8.01 -34.31
C LYS A 116 -2.14 -7.49 -33.71
N TYR A 117 -1.00 -7.82 -34.35
CA TYR A 117 0.31 -7.33 -33.93
C TYR A 117 0.51 -5.87 -34.30
N SER A 118 1.21 -5.14 -33.43
CA SER A 118 1.74 -3.79 -33.68
C SER A 118 3.03 -3.61 -32.89
N SER A 119 4.06 -2.97 -33.44
CA SER A 119 5.29 -2.63 -32.71
C SER A 119 5.05 -1.73 -31.48
N SER A 120 3.93 -1.01 -31.46
CA SER A 120 3.53 -0.18 -30.31
C SER A 120 3.06 -0.99 -29.07
N LEU A 121 2.92 -2.32 -29.20
CA LEU A 121 2.51 -3.20 -28.09
C LEU A 121 3.62 -3.49 -27.08
N SER A 122 4.85 -3.05 -27.34
CA SER A 122 6.01 -3.22 -26.45
C SER A 122 6.37 -4.69 -26.11
N TRP A 123 5.91 -5.66 -26.91
CA TRP A 123 6.13 -7.09 -26.64
C TRP A 123 7.59 -7.53 -26.76
N SER A 124 8.37 -6.88 -27.60
CA SER A 124 9.82 -7.10 -27.70
C SER A 124 10.52 -6.82 -26.36
N TYR A 125 10.09 -5.78 -25.64
CA TYR A 125 10.62 -5.45 -24.32
C TYR A 125 10.22 -6.47 -23.26
N LEU A 126 9.01 -7.05 -23.33
CA LEU A 126 8.62 -8.14 -22.42
C LEU A 126 9.36 -9.44 -22.70
N LEU A 127 9.71 -9.70 -23.95
CA LEU A 127 10.45 -10.90 -24.35
C LEU A 127 11.93 -10.81 -24.01
N LYS A 128 12.52 -9.63 -24.03
CA LYS A 128 13.94 -9.42 -23.78
C LYS A 128 14.44 -10.03 -22.47
N PRO A 129 13.84 -9.78 -21.29
CA PRO A 129 14.27 -10.42 -20.04
C PRO A 129 14.08 -11.94 -20.02
N LEU A 130 13.03 -12.45 -20.71
CA LEU A 130 12.77 -13.88 -20.81
C LEU A 130 13.80 -14.60 -21.69
N VAL A 131 14.26 -13.94 -22.74
CA VAL A 131 15.28 -14.47 -23.66
C VAL A 131 16.61 -14.65 -22.95
N HIS A 132 16.98 -13.74 -22.06
CA HIS A 132 18.20 -13.88 -21.24
C HIS A 132 18.20 -15.14 -20.36
N LEU A 133 17.03 -15.67 -20.00
CA LEU A 133 16.90 -16.91 -19.22
C LEU A 133 17.20 -18.19 -20.04
N ARG A 134 17.44 -18.09 -21.35
CA ARG A 134 17.70 -19.23 -22.25
C ARG A 134 16.67 -20.34 -22.15
N LEU A 135 15.39 -19.96 -22.08
CA LEU A 135 14.27 -20.91 -22.01
C LEU A 135 14.09 -21.68 -23.31
N SER A 136 13.51 -22.89 -23.20
CA SER A 136 13.00 -23.58 -24.40
C SER A 136 11.88 -22.74 -25.04
N ARG A 137 11.64 -22.91 -26.36
CA ARG A 137 10.56 -22.22 -27.06
C ARG A 137 9.20 -22.39 -26.37
N SER A 138 8.91 -23.59 -25.87
CA SER A 138 7.69 -23.88 -25.12
C SER A 138 7.61 -23.12 -23.81
N ASP A 139 8.68 -23.10 -23.01
CA ASP A 139 8.74 -22.36 -21.76
C ASP A 139 8.69 -20.85 -21.99
N LEU A 140 9.37 -20.35 -23.03
CA LEU A 140 9.33 -18.95 -23.45
C LEU A 140 7.89 -18.51 -23.75
N TYR A 141 7.16 -19.33 -24.55
CA TYR A 141 5.75 -19.05 -24.81
C TYR A 141 4.90 -19.08 -23.54
N ASN A 142 5.05 -20.11 -22.72
CA ASN A 142 4.27 -20.26 -21.50
C ASN A 142 4.50 -19.10 -20.52
N CYS A 143 5.75 -18.64 -20.36
CA CYS A 143 6.08 -17.48 -19.54
C CYS A 143 5.51 -16.19 -20.14
N PHE A 144 5.71 -15.94 -21.42
CA PHE A 144 5.16 -14.78 -22.12
C PHE A 144 3.63 -14.74 -22.02
N TYR A 145 2.97 -15.88 -22.28
CA TYR A 145 1.52 -16.01 -22.14
C TYR A 145 1.05 -15.70 -20.72
N ALA A 146 1.75 -16.22 -19.69
CA ALA A 146 1.41 -15.96 -18.31
C ALA A 146 1.56 -14.48 -17.95
N ILE A 147 2.62 -13.80 -18.40
CA ILE A 147 2.82 -12.36 -18.18
C ILE A 147 1.69 -11.59 -18.86
N MET A 148 1.43 -11.83 -20.14
CA MET A 148 0.39 -11.13 -20.89
C MET A 148 -1.00 -11.27 -20.28
N ASN A 149 -1.33 -12.45 -19.72
CA ASN A 149 -2.67 -12.69 -19.19
C ASN A 149 -2.84 -12.33 -17.71
N LYS A 150 -1.78 -12.35 -16.91
CA LYS A 150 -1.84 -12.12 -15.48
C LYS A 150 -1.34 -10.73 -15.07
N TYR A 151 -0.29 -10.22 -15.71
CA TYR A 151 0.41 -9.02 -15.27
C TYR A 151 0.19 -7.79 -16.15
N ILE A 152 -0.19 -7.98 -17.41
CA ILE A 152 -0.60 -6.86 -18.27
C ILE A 152 -2.12 -6.67 -18.11
N PRO A 153 -2.59 -5.49 -17.67
CA PRO A 153 -4.02 -5.26 -17.50
C PRO A 153 -4.73 -5.19 -18.85
N ARG A 154 -6.00 -5.55 -18.84
CA ARG A 154 -6.87 -5.33 -20.01
C ARG A 154 -6.95 -3.84 -20.31
N ASP A 155 -7.24 -3.52 -21.54
CA ASP A 155 -7.39 -2.13 -22.01
C ASP A 155 -6.14 -1.28 -21.78
N CYS A 156 -4.94 -1.91 -21.77
CA CYS A 156 -3.66 -1.21 -21.71
C CYS A 156 -3.36 -0.51 -23.04
N PHE A 157 -4.15 0.51 -23.35
CA PHE A 157 -4.02 1.38 -24.52
C PHE A 157 -4.35 2.83 -24.13
N LEU A 158 -4.13 3.77 -25.05
CA LEU A 158 -4.41 5.19 -24.81
C LEU A 158 -5.86 5.40 -24.35
N LYS A 159 -6.02 6.14 -23.25
CA LYS A 159 -7.30 6.39 -22.57
C LYS A 159 -7.98 5.14 -22.01
N GLY A 160 -7.23 4.06 -21.84
CA GLY A 160 -7.74 2.82 -21.25
C GLY A 160 -8.02 2.93 -19.76
N ARG A 161 -8.89 2.05 -19.25
CA ARG A 161 -9.29 1.98 -17.82
C ARG A 161 -8.11 1.91 -16.84
N PRO A 162 -7.01 1.18 -17.11
CA PRO A 162 -5.86 1.12 -16.21
C PRO A 162 -5.27 2.48 -15.83
N PHE A 163 -5.27 3.43 -16.76
CA PHE A 163 -4.71 4.76 -16.55
C PHE A 163 -5.65 5.68 -15.79
N HIS A 164 -6.97 5.54 -15.96
CA HIS A 164 -7.95 6.22 -15.11
C HIS A 164 -7.86 5.72 -13.66
N LEU A 165 -7.72 4.42 -13.48
CA LEU A 165 -7.49 3.82 -12.17
C LEU A 165 -6.22 4.36 -11.50
N PHE A 166 -5.12 4.40 -12.25
CA PHE A 166 -3.85 4.94 -11.76
C PHE A 166 -3.95 6.43 -11.40
N ARG A 167 -4.68 7.21 -12.19
CA ARG A 167 -4.96 8.61 -11.87
C ARG A 167 -5.68 8.76 -10.52
N LEU A 168 -6.69 7.94 -10.25
CA LEU A 168 -7.41 7.97 -8.97
C LEU A 168 -6.49 7.59 -7.79
N LEU A 169 -5.61 6.61 -7.98
CA LEU A 169 -4.62 6.23 -6.98
C LEU A 169 -3.62 7.36 -6.73
N LEU A 170 -3.11 7.99 -7.79
CA LEU A 170 -2.21 9.15 -7.70
C LEU A 170 -2.89 10.32 -6.97
N GLN A 171 -4.13 10.64 -7.31
CA GLN A 171 -4.90 11.69 -6.65
C GLN A 171 -5.15 11.41 -5.17
N TYR A 172 -5.33 10.16 -4.81
CA TYR A 172 -5.56 9.76 -3.43
C TYR A 172 -4.34 9.97 -2.53
N HIS A 173 -3.16 9.65 -3.04
CA HIS A 173 -1.90 9.71 -2.30
C HIS A 173 -1.13 11.02 -2.50
N GLU A 174 -1.13 11.54 -3.72
CA GLU A 174 -0.34 12.70 -4.14
C GLU A 174 -1.21 13.71 -4.92
N PRO A 175 -2.22 14.30 -4.27
CA PRO A 175 -3.19 15.15 -4.94
C PRO A 175 -2.57 16.41 -5.55
N GLU A 176 -1.50 16.94 -4.96
CA GLU A 176 -0.78 18.10 -5.50
C GLU A 176 -0.14 17.78 -6.85
N LEU A 177 0.58 16.65 -6.93
CA LEU A 177 1.20 16.21 -8.17
C LEU A 177 0.13 15.88 -9.22
N CYS A 178 -0.93 15.18 -8.82
CA CYS A 178 -2.05 14.86 -9.71
C CYS A 178 -2.70 16.14 -10.27
N SER A 179 -2.97 17.13 -9.42
CA SER A 179 -3.56 18.42 -9.82
C SER A 179 -2.66 19.21 -10.78
N PHE A 180 -1.35 19.18 -10.56
CA PHE A 180 -0.38 19.78 -11.48
C PHE A 180 -0.40 19.12 -12.85
N LEU A 181 -0.35 17.80 -12.91
CA LEU A 181 -0.39 17.03 -14.15
C LEU A 181 -1.72 17.25 -14.90
N ASP A 182 -2.84 17.25 -14.19
CA ASP A 182 -4.16 17.52 -14.77
C ASP A 182 -4.24 18.94 -15.35
N THR A 183 -3.70 19.94 -14.67
CA THR A 183 -3.65 21.34 -15.13
C THR A 183 -2.85 21.47 -16.43
N LYS A 184 -1.75 20.74 -16.53
CA LYS A 184 -0.92 20.67 -17.75
C LYS A 184 -1.52 19.73 -18.82
N LYS A 185 -2.68 19.07 -18.55
CA LYS A 185 -3.32 18.08 -19.43
C LYS A 185 -2.38 16.92 -19.78
N MET A 186 -1.70 16.40 -18.77
CA MET A 186 -0.81 15.25 -18.86
C MET A 186 -1.48 14.06 -18.16
N THR A 187 -2.15 13.23 -18.92
CA THR A 187 -2.84 12.04 -18.42
C THR A 187 -1.86 10.86 -18.30
N PRO A 188 -2.05 9.93 -17.35
CA PRO A 188 -1.11 8.81 -17.14
C PRO A 188 -0.84 7.97 -18.37
N ASP A 189 -1.82 7.79 -19.26
CA ASP A 189 -1.63 7.06 -20.51
C ASP A 189 -0.63 7.73 -21.45
N SER A 190 -0.42 9.03 -21.33
CA SER A 190 0.52 9.76 -22.19
C SER A 190 1.98 9.54 -21.85
N TYR A 191 2.32 9.20 -20.60
CA TYR A 191 3.70 8.96 -20.16
C TYR A 191 3.96 7.54 -19.63
N ALA A 192 2.94 6.87 -19.08
CA ALA A 192 3.11 5.58 -18.42
C ALA A 192 2.59 4.38 -19.22
N LEU A 193 2.16 4.57 -20.49
CA LEU A 193 1.68 3.47 -21.33
C LEU A 193 2.74 2.38 -21.49
N ASN A 194 3.96 2.78 -21.80
CA ASN A 194 5.06 1.86 -21.97
C ASN A 194 5.57 1.28 -20.64
N TRP A 195 5.44 2.02 -19.52
CA TRP A 195 5.79 1.48 -18.19
C TRP A 195 4.96 0.24 -17.88
N LEU A 196 3.65 0.36 -18.06
CA LEU A 196 2.70 -0.70 -17.76
C LEU A 196 2.74 -1.81 -18.81
N GLY A 197 2.81 -1.44 -20.10
CA GLY A 197 2.80 -2.40 -21.22
C GLY A 197 4.05 -3.25 -21.32
N SER A 198 5.20 -2.76 -20.80
CA SER A 198 6.47 -3.48 -20.79
C SER A 198 6.94 -3.92 -19.39
N LEU A 199 6.17 -3.65 -18.34
CA LEU A 199 6.59 -3.83 -16.94
C LEU A 199 7.97 -3.19 -16.69
N PHE A 200 8.13 -1.93 -17.12
CA PHE A 200 9.32 -1.08 -17.04
C PHE A 200 10.52 -1.47 -17.95
N SER A 201 10.52 -2.64 -18.57
CA SER A 201 11.67 -3.14 -19.33
C SER A 201 12.02 -2.30 -20.57
N SER A 202 11.13 -1.40 -21.02
CA SER A 202 11.41 -0.47 -22.12
C SER A 202 12.36 0.67 -21.73
N TYR A 203 12.51 0.96 -20.44
CA TYR A 203 13.30 2.10 -19.95
C TYR A 203 14.42 1.69 -19.00
N CYS A 204 14.19 0.65 -18.19
CA CYS A 204 15.17 0.16 -17.24
C CYS A 204 16.28 -0.66 -17.93
N THR A 205 17.44 -0.73 -17.31
CA THR A 205 18.50 -1.67 -17.71
C THR A 205 18.04 -3.12 -17.54
N ASP A 206 18.70 -4.07 -18.15
CA ASP A 206 18.32 -5.49 -18.04
C ASP A 206 18.42 -5.99 -16.60
N GLU A 207 19.43 -5.56 -15.87
CA GLU A 207 19.67 -5.93 -14.48
C GLU A 207 18.57 -5.36 -13.55
N VAL A 208 18.26 -4.07 -13.67
CA VAL A 208 17.16 -3.43 -12.94
C VAL A 208 15.82 -4.10 -13.26
N THR A 209 15.55 -4.37 -14.53
CA THR A 209 14.32 -5.05 -14.96
C THR A 209 14.20 -6.43 -14.32
N GLN A 210 15.26 -7.23 -14.36
CA GLN A 210 15.27 -8.56 -13.75
C GLN A 210 15.04 -8.49 -12.24
N THR A 211 15.67 -7.55 -11.56
CA THR A 211 15.49 -7.36 -10.12
C THR A 211 14.07 -6.94 -9.77
N ILE A 212 13.46 -6.04 -10.55
CA ILE A 212 12.04 -5.68 -10.38
C ILE A 212 11.16 -6.91 -10.59
N TRP A 213 11.38 -7.69 -11.66
CA TRP A 213 10.56 -8.85 -11.95
C TRP A 213 10.75 -9.97 -10.94
N ASP A 214 11.95 -10.15 -10.40
CA ASP A 214 12.23 -11.08 -9.30
C ASP A 214 11.31 -10.83 -8.11
N GLY A 215 11.20 -9.59 -7.65
CA GLY A 215 10.32 -9.21 -6.55
C GLY A 215 8.84 -9.25 -6.94
N TYR A 216 8.49 -8.67 -8.10
CA TYR A 216 7.10 -8.52 -8.52
C TYR A 216 6.40 -9.86 -8.79
N PHE A 217 7.06 -10.78 -9.47
CA PHE A 217 6.47 -12.11 -9.72
C PHE A 217 6.35 -12.93 -8.43
N GLN A 218 7.29 -12.80 -7.52
CA GLN A 218 7.20 -13.46 -6.21
C GLN A 218 6.06 -12.92 -5.34
N LEU A 219 5.67 -11.65 -5.45
CA LEU A 219 4.48 -11.12 -4.77
C LEU A 219 3.19 -11.77 -5.28
N ALA A 220 3.16 -12.21 -6.54
CA ALA A 220 2.00 -12.78 -7.22
C ALA A 220 0.75 -11.89 -7.21
N ASP A 221 0.91 -10.60 -6.93
CA ASP A 221 -0.12 -9.58 -6.96
C ASP A 221 0.08 -8.64 -8.16
N PRO A 222 -0.63 -8.85 -9.28
CA PRO A 222 -0.46 -8.01 -10.46
C PRO A 222 -0.89 -6.55 -10.25
N PHE A 223 -1.78 -6.27 -9.29
CA PHE A 223 -2.18 -4.91 -8.97
C PHE A 223 -1.03 -4.08 -8.37
N PHE A 224 -0.04 -4.73 -7.79
CA PHE A 224 1.10 -4.07 -7.13
C PHE A 224 1.91 -3.18 -8.08
N ILE A 225 1.84 -3.42 -9.40
CA ILE A 225 2.50 -2.57 -10.42
C ILE A 225 2.12 -1.09 -10.29
N TYR A 226 0.86 -0.78 -9.92
CA TYR A 226 0.42 0.60 -9.75
C TYR A 226 1.14 1.32 -8.60
N PHE A 227 1.50 0.59 -7.55
CA PHE A 227 2.26 1.17 -6.44
C PHE A 227 3.72 1.39 -6.82
N LEU A 228 4.32 0.51 -7.62
CA LEU A 228 5.65 0.75 -8.18
C LEU A 228 5.66 2.01 -9.07
N MET A 229 4.66 2.12 -9.97
CA MET A 229 4.48 3.33 -10.79
C MET A 229 4.30 4.59 -9.94
N LEU A 230 3.52 4.50 -8.86
CA LEU A 230 3.26 5.61 -7.95
C LEU A 230 4.56 6.10 -7.30
N ILE A 231 5.38 5.20 -6.79
CA ILE A 231 6.65 5.57 -6.14
C ILE A 231 7.63 6.19 -7.12
N ILE A 232 7.67 5.72 -8.37
CA ILE A 232 8.49 6.36 -9.42
C ILE A 232 8.07 7.82 -9.60
N LEU A 233 6.76 8.11 -9.61
CA LEU A 233 6.25 9.49 -9.69
C LEU A 233 6.52 10.31 -8.42
N VAL A 234 6.37 9.70 -7.24
CA VAL A 234 6.68 10.36 -5.96
C VAL A 234 8.14 10.79 -5.91
N ASN A 235 9.05 9.93 -6.36
CA ASN A 235 10.48 10.27 -6.46
C ASN A 235 10.76 11.40 -7.46
N ALA A 236 9.96 11.50 -8.52
CA ALA A 236 10.07 12.54 -9.53
C ALA A 236 9.39 13.86 -9.13
N LYS A 237 8.57 13.88 -8.06
CA LYS A 237 7.67 14.99 -7.69
C LYS A 237 8.38 16.32 -7.62
N GLU A 238 9.49 16.42 -6.90
CA GLU A 238 10.21 17.67 -6.70
C GLU A 238 10.72 18.26 -8.02
N LEU A 239 11.20 17.41 -8.93
CA LEU A 239 11.68 17.83 -10.25
C LEU A 239 10.53 18.25 -11.17
N VAL A 240 9.40 17.56 -11.09
CA VAL A 240 8.20 17.86 -11.89
C VAL A 240 7.56 19.17 -11.45
N LEU A 241 7.50 19.45 -10.14
CA LEU A 241 6.91 20.65 -9.58
C LEU A 241 7.88 21.84 -9.54
N ALA A 242 9.14 21.68 -9.95
CA ALA A 242 10.12 22.73 -9.97
C ALA A 242 9.68 23.89 -10.90
N PRO A 243 9.91 25.16 -10.52
CA PRO A 243 9.51 26.33 -11.33
C PRO A 243 10.15 26.38 -12.72
N GLU A 244 11.27 25.69 -12.91
CA GLU A 244 12.00 25.62 -14.17
C GLU A 244 11.35 24.67 -15.20
N SER A 245 10.38 23.86 -14.78
CA SER A 245 9.68 22.86 -15.61
C SER A 245 8.48 23.46 -16.34
N ASP A 246 8.67 24.56 -17.08
CA ASP A 246 7.56 25.25 -17.75
C ASP A 246 7.09 24.60 -19.06
N SER A 247 7.98 23.89 -19.76
CA SER A 247 7.62 23.20 -21.00
C SER A 247 6.89 21.89 -20.72
N LYS A 248 5.66 21.78 -21.25
CA LYS A 248 4.90 20.53 -21.18
C LYS A 248 5.67 19.35 -21.80
N GLU A 249 6.37 19.60 -22.91
CA GLU A 249 7.09 18.60 -23.67
C GLU A 249 8.29 18.06 -22.88
N ASP A 250 9.01 18.94 -22.17
CA ASP A 250 10.16 18.54 -21.35
C ASP A 250 9.72 17.70 -20.17
N VAL A 251 8.65 18.13 -19.47
CA VAL A 251 8.07 17.35 -18.35
C VAL A 251 7.56 16.00 -18.85
N MET A 252 6.93 15.93 -20.02
CA MET A 252 6.44 14.69 -20.59
C MET A 252 7.59 13.72 -20.90
N ASN A 253 8.62 14.21 -21.58
CA ASN A 253 9.82 13.43 -21.90
C ASN A 253 10.56 12.95 -20.64
N PHE A 254 10.60 13.79 -19.62
CA PHE A 254 11.18 13.44 -18.33
C PHE A 254 10.37 12.33 -17.66
N LEU A 255 9.04 12.50 -17.54
CA LEU A 255 8.16 11.50 -16.92
C LEU A 255 8.24 10.16 -17.65
N GLU A 256 8.18 10.16 -18.97
CA GLU A 256 8.25 8.93 -19.77
C GLU A 256 9.52 8.11 -19.46
N LYS A 257 10.63 8.79 -19.21
CA LYS A 257 11.95 8.17 -18.98
C LYS A 257 12.29 7.95 -17.50
N CYS A 258 11.46 8.41 -16.57
CA CYS A 258 11.71 8.27 -15.12
C CYS A 258 12.12 6.86 -14.67
N PRO A 259 11.50 5.76 -15.15
CA PRO A 259 11.94 4.44 -14.73
C PRO A 259 13.39 4.12 -15.09
N GLY A 260 13.93 4.74 -16.15
CA GLY A 260 15.31 4.54 -16.59
C GLY A 260 16.37 5.16 -15.65
N SER A 261 15.97 5.92 -14.66
CA SER A 261 16.88 6.45 -13.63
C SER A 261 17.04 5.53 -12.42
N LEU A 262 16.32 4.41 -12.38
CA LEU A 262 16.43 3.43 -11.30
C LEU A 262 17.74 2.66 -11.40
N GLU A 263 18.38 2.47 -10.27
CA GLU A 263 19.55 1.60 -10.09
C GLU A 263 19.13 0.35 -9.31
N VAL A 264 19.93 -0.71 -9.33
CA VAL A 264 19.61 -1.98 -8.66
C VAL A 264 19.44 -1.76 -7.15
N GLU A 265 20.25 -0.90 -6.57
CA GLU A 265 20.23 -0.53 -5.16
C GLU A 265 18.93 0.18 -4.74
N ASP A 266 18.25 0.83 -5.69
CA ASP A 266 16.99 1.53 -5.40
C ASP A 266 15.79 0.56 -5.27
N ILE A 267 15.90 -0.68 -5.77
CA ILE A 267 14.75 -1.58 -5.94
C ILE A 267 14.19 -2.03 -4.59
N GLU A 268 15.02 -2.30 -3.60
CA GLU A 268 14.54 -2.67 -2.25
C GLU A 268 13.70 -1.54 -1.63
N ASP A 269 14.17 -0.30 -1.75
CA ASP A 269 13.45 0.86 -1.25
C ASP A 269 12.16 1.13 -2.05
N LEU A 270 12.22 0.95 -3.38
CA LEU A 270 11.06 1.05 -4.26
C LEU A 270 9.94 0.09 -3.81
N PHE A 271 10.27 -1.17 -3.54
CA PHE A 271 9.29 -2.16 -3.07
C PHE A 271 8.79 -1.85 -1.66
N SER A 272 9.66 -1.44 -0.75
CA SER A 272 9.29 -1.08 0.62
C SER A 272 8.32 0.10 0.66
N LEU A 273 8.60 1.14 -0.11
CA LEU A 273 7.70 2.29 -0.23
C LEU A 273 6.40 1.93 -0.93
N ALA A 274 6.45 1.15 -2.01
CA ALA A 274 5.25 0.67 -2.70
C ALA A 274 4.34 -0.13 -1.75
N GLN A 275 4.92 -0.97 -0.88
CA GLN A 275 4.16 -1.72 0.13
C GLN A 275 3.52 -0.78 1.17
N TYR A 276 4.22 0.28 1.58
CA TYR A 276 3.65 1.29 2.47
C TYR A 276 2.42 1.97 1.85
N TYR A 277 2.53 2.48 0.61
CA TYR A 277 1.38 3.09 -0.08
C TYR A 277 0.26 2.09 -0.33
N CYS A 278 0.60 0.83 -0.62
CA CYS A 278 -0.35 -0.27 -0.73
C CYS A 278 -1.14 -0.47 0.58
N SER A 279 -0.48 -0.43 1.75
CA SER A 279 -1.12 -0.56 3.06
C SER A 279 -2.02 0.63 3.41
N LYS A 280 -1.74 1.81 2.86
CA LYS A 280 -2.55 3.04 3.00
C LYS A 280 -3.65 3.17 1.94
N THR A 281 -3.84 2.17 1.10
CA THR A 281 -4.89 2.15 0.07
C THR A 281 -6.03 1.24 0.48
N PRO A 282 -7.31 1.67 0.33
CA PRO A 282 -8.47 0.85 0.66
C PRO A 282 -8.45 -0.51 -0.07
N ILE A 283 -8.73 -1.57 0.68
CA ILE A 283 -8.69 -2.95 0.17
C ILE A 283 -9.78 -3.19 -0.86
N SER A 284 -10.98 -2.61 -0.66
CA SER A 284 -12.10 -2.75 -1.60
C SER A 284 -11.75 -2.19 -2.98
N PHE A 285 -11.06 -1.04 -3.03
CA PHE A 285 -10.59 -0.46 -4.28
C PHE A 285 -9.68 -1.41 -5.05
N ARG A 286 -8.73 -2.04 -4.37
CA ARG A 286 -7.83 -3.02 -4.98
C ARG A 286 -8.60 -4.26 -5.45
N LYS A 287 -9.47 -4.83 -4.60
CA LYS A 287 -10.25 -6.04 -4.91
C LYS A 287 -11.19 -5.84 -6.08
N GLU A 288 -11.91 -4.73 -6.13
CA GLU A 288 -12.86 -4.43 -7.21
C GLU A 288 -12.15 -4.28 -8.57
N ASN A 289 -10.97 -3.68 -8.58
CA ASN A 289 -10.22 -3.42 -9.81
C ASN A 289 -9.21 -4.54 -10.16
N HIS A 290 -9.07 -5.55 -9.32
CA HIS A 290 -8.21 -6.71 -9.62
C HIS A 290 -8.68 -7.48 -10.86
N SER A 291 -9.95 -7.36 -11.22
CA SER A 291 -10.52 -7.93 -12.45
C SER A 291 -9.92 -7.39 -13.75
N LEU A 292 -9.22 -6.24 -13.71
CA LEU A 292 -8.45 -5.74 -14.86
C LEU A 292 -7.31 -6.70 -15.25
N PHE A 293 -6.86 -7.53 -14.32
CA PHE A 293 -5.82 -8.52 -14.54
C PHE A 293 -6.45 -9.92 -14.65
N GLY A 294 -5.90 -10.74 -15.52
CA GLY A 294 -6.35 -12.11 -15.71
C GLY A 294 -7.43 -12.28 -16.80
N SER A 295 -7.50 -13.48 -17.33
CA SER A 295 -8.45 -13.88 -18.37
C SER A 295 -9.75 -14.43 -17.77
N SER A 296 -10.45 -13.68 -16.93
CA SER A 296 -11.76 -14.11 -16.46
C SER A 296 -12.75 -14.12 -17.64
N LEU A 297 -13.08 -15.32 -18.13
CA LEU A 297 -14.16 -15.52 -19.10
C LEU A 297 -15.55 -15.44 -18.46
N LEU A 298 -15.61 -15.39 -17.14
CA LEU A 298 -16.86 -15.11 -16.44
C LEU A 298 -17.13 -13.63 -16.62
N GLY A 299 -18.14 -13.35 -17.46
CA GLY A 299 -18.55 -12.01 -17.82
C GLY A 299 -18.55 -11.08 -16.62
N ILE A 300 -17.58 -10.19 -16.61
CA ILE A 300 -17.71 -8.97 -15.88
C ILE A 300 -19.01 -8.39 -16.43
N LYS A 301 -20.04 -8.28 -15.60
CA LYS A 301 -21.03 -7.25 -15.84
C LYS A 301 -20.17 -6.02 -16.06
N ASP A 302 -20.23 -5.49 -17.27
CA ASP A 302 -19.82 -4.14 -17.57
C ASP A 302 -20.65 -3.24 -16.64
N ASP A 303 -20.21 -3.16 -15.39
CA ASP A 303 -20.54 -2.06 -14.53
C ASP A 303 -19.63 -0.95 -15.07
N ASP A 304 -20.11 -0.37 -16.16
CA ASP A 304 -19.58 0.82 -16.80
C ASP A 304 -19.77 2.03 -15.88
N SER A 305 -19.40 1.87 -14.62
CA SER A 305 -19.09 3.03 -13.80
C SER A 305 -17.87 3.66 -14.46
N ASP A 306 -18.13 4.71 -15.20
CA ASP A 306 -17.14 5.38 -16.04
C ASP A 306 -16.02 5.92 -15.15
N LEU A 307 -14.97 5.10 -14.90
CA LEU A 307 -13.79 5.51 -14.14
C LEU A 307 -13.19 6.81 -14.69
N SER A 308 -13.47 7.12 -15.96
CA SER A 308 -12.98 8.36 -16.58
C SER A 308 -13.64 9.61 -15.99
N GLN A 309 -14.85 9.49 -15.44
CA GLN A 309 -15.60 10.57 -14.82
C GLN A 309 -15.52 10.56 -13.28
N ALA A 310 -14.95 9.51 -12.68
CA ALA A 310 -14.83 9.41 -11.24
C ALA A 310 -13.98 10.57 -10.67
N LEU A 311 -14.55 11.28 -9.69
CA LEU A 311 -13.88 12.41 -9.04
C LEU A 311 -12.75 11.93 -8.12
N CYS A 312 -12.98 10.84 -7.40
CA CYS A 312 -12.00 10.25 -6.50
C CYS A 312 -12.23 8.74 -6.35
N LEU A 313 -11.36 8.11 -5.59
CA LEU A 313 -11.39 6.70 -5.24
C LEU A 313 -12.65 6.35 -4.46
N ALA A 314 -13.33 5.25 -4.85
CA ALA A 314 -14.51 4.74 -4.17
C ALA A 314 -14.15 3.59 -3.21
N VAL A 315 -14.79 3.57 -2.04
CA VAL A 315 -14.61 2.58 -0.99
C VAL A 315 -15.93 1.88 -0.72
N SER A 316 -15.91 0.55 -0.57
CA SER A 316 -17.12 -0.20 -0.24
C SER A 316 -17.60 0.10 1.18
N VAL A 317 -18.91 0.15 1.37
CA VAL A 317 -19.50 0.37 2.71
C VAL A 317 -19.15 -0.75 3.68
N SER A 318 -18.95 -1.97 3.20
CA SER A 318 -18.51 -3.10 4.03
C SER A 318 -17.12 -2.86 4.61
N GLU A 319 -16.18 -2.31 3.84
CA GLU A 319 -14.85 -1.96 4.34
C GLU A 319 -14.91 -0.82 5.36
N ILE A 320 -15.71 0.21 5.10
CA ILE A 320 -15.91 1.33 6.04
C ILE A 320 -16.39 0.82 7.40
N LEU A 321 -17.37 -0.10 7.41
CA LEU A 321 -17.87 -0.69 8.64
C LEU A 321 -16.82 -1.56 9.33
N GLN A 322 -16.10 -2.39 8.59
CA GLN A 322 -15.06 -3.27 9.13
C GLN A 322 -13.87 -2.49 9.66
N ALA A 323 -13.45 -1.44 8.98
CA ALA A 323 -12.32 -0.59 9.38
C ALA A 323 -12.55 0.07 10.75
N ASN A 324 -13.79 0.40 11.08
CA ASN A 324 -14.15 1.01 12.35
C ASN A 324 -14.38 -0.02 13.47
N GLN A 325 -14.68 -1.29 13.14
CA GLN A 325 -14.88 -2.38 14.12
C GLN A 325 -13.60 -3.11 14.46
N GLN A 326 -12.84 -3.46 13.44
CA GLN A 326 -11.67 -4.28 13.61
C GLN A 326 -10.48 -3.39 13.94
N GLN A 327 -9.86 -3.70 15.02
CA GLN A 327 -8.50 -3.31 15.33
C GLN A 327 -7.53 -4.03 14.37
N GLY A 328 -7.82 -4.01 13.04
CA GLY A 328 -7.08 -4.74 12.02
C GLY A 328 -6.09 -3.85 11.27
N GLU A 329 -5.19 -4.50 10.58
CA GLU A 329 -4.26 -3.90 9.62
C GLU A 329 -5.05 -3.35 8.43
N GLY A 330 -5.43 -2.09 8.46
CA GLY A 330 -6.18 -1.49 7.36
C GLY A 330 -6.31 0.01 7.50
N VAL A 331 -6.79 0.62 6.43
CA VAL A 331 -7.11 2.04 6.37
C VAL A 331 -8.27 2.34 7.32
N ARG A 332 -8.14 3.37 8.14
CA ARG A 332 -9.22 3.86 9.01
C ARG A 332 -9.84 5.10 8.42
N PHE A 333 -11.17 5.11 8.35
CA PHE A 333 -11.94 6.17 7.72
C PHE A 333 -12.56 7.10 8.76
N PHE A 334 -12.44 8.42 8.51
CA PHE A 334 -13.29 9.43 9.11
C PHE A 334 -14.43 9.70 8.14
N VAL A 335 -15.62 9.20 8.46
CA VAL A 335 -16.77 9.27 7.56
C VAL A 335 -17.44 10.64 7.68
N VAL A 336 -17.70 11.26 6.53
CA VAL A 336 -18.36 12.57 6.43
C VAL A 336 -19.67 12.38 5.68
N ASP A 337 -20.79 12.47 6.40
CA ASP A 337 -22.13 12.39 5.80
C ASP A 337 -22.51 13.77 5.26
N CYS A 338 -22.67 13.85 3.93
CA CYS A 338 -22.95 15.10 3.22
C CYS A 338 -24.43 15.27 2.85
N ARG A 339 -25.30 14.39 3.32
CA ARG A 339 -26.73 14.48 3.04
C ARG A 339 -27.35 15.69 3.76
N PRO A 340 -28.49 16.21 3.21
CA PRO A 340 -29.23 17.26 3.88
C PRO A 340 -29.61 16.90 5.34
N ALA A 341 -29.67 17.91 6.20
CA ALA A 341 -29.91 17.74 7.64
C ALA A 341 -31.15 16.90 7.98
N GLU A 342 -32.21 16.96 7.16
CA GLU A 342 -33.42 16.15 7.36
C GLU A 342 -33.14 14.65 7.18
N GLN A 343 -32.39 14.27 6.15
CA GLN A 343 -31.99 12.89 5.89
C GLN A 343 -31.01 12.37 6.93
N TYR A 344 -30.03 13.17 7.30
CA TYR A 344 -29.06 12.83 8.34
C TYR A 344 -29.77 12.58 9.69
N ASN A 345 -30.69 13.46 10.09
CA ASN A 345 -31.42 13.35 11.35
C ASN A 345 -32.41 12.17 11.38
N ALA A 346 -32.90 11.74 10.22
CA ALA A 346 -33.75 10.55 10.10
C ALA A 346 -32.99 9.27 10.38
N GLY A 347 -31.72 9.22 9.99
CA GLY A 347 -30.82 8.09 10.28
C GLY A 347 -29.45 8.29 9.64
N HIS A 348 -28.37 8.07 10.40
CA HIS A 348 -27.01 8.21 9.94
C HIS A 348 -26.09 7.21 10.63
N LEU A 349 -24.92 6.96 10.01
CA LEU A 349 -23.88 6.14 10.64
C LEU A 349 -23.43 6.82 11.95
N SER A 350 -23.49 6.10 13.07
CA SER A 350 -23.23 6.66 14.41
C SER A 350 -21.86 7.31 14.57
N THR A 351 -20.88 6.94 13.73
CA THR A 351 -19.52 7.49 13.72
C THR A 351 -19.31 8.57 12.65
N ALA A 352 -20.35 8.92 11.86
CA ALA A 352 -20.21 9.91 10.80
C ALA A 352 -20.32 11.34 11.32
N PHE A 353 -19.43 12.20 10.81
CA PHE A 353 -19.52 13.64 10.96
C PHE A 353 -20.51 14.20 9.93
N HIS A 354 -21.42 15.08 10.34
CA HIS A 354 -22.37 15.71 9.43
C HIS A 354 -21.79 17.00 8.84
N LEU A 355 -21.70 17.04 7.51
CA LEU A 355 -21.36 18.24 6.75
C LEU A 355 -22.45 18.45 5.67
N ASP A 356 -23.46 19.24 6.00
CA ASP A 356 -24.56 19.53 5.09
C ASP A 356 -24.01 20.18 3.80
N SER A 357 -24.16 19.47 2.68
CA SER A 357 -23.66 19.92 1.37
C SER A 357 -24.38 21.16 0.84
N ASP A 358 -25.64 21.40 1.24
CA ASP A 358 -26.41 22.57 0.82
C ASP A 358 -25.82 23.87 1.33
N LEU A 359 -25.13 23.84 2.47
CA LEU A 359 -24.47 25.03 3.05
C LEU A 359 -23.43 25.64 2.11
N MET A 360 -22.82 24.85 1.22
CA MET A 360 -21.79 25.35 0.31
C MET A 360 -22.30 26.47 -0.58
N LEU A 361 -23.57 26.38 -1.03
CA LEU A 361 -24.20 27.39 -1.87
C LEU A 361 -25.06 28.37 -1.07
N GLN A 362 -25.76 27.90 -0.04
CA GLN A 362 -26.68 28.72 0.74
C GLN A 362 -25.97 29.66 1.70
N ASN A 363 -24.89 29.19 2.36
CA ASN A 363 -24.13 29.95 3.34
C ASN A 363 -22.63 29.59 3.31
N PRO A 364 -21.84 30.09 2.35
CA PRO A 364 -20.43 29.75 2.21
C PRO A 364 -19.56 30.04 3.46
N SER A 365 -19.97 31.03 4.28
CA SER A 365 -19.26 31.36 5.53
C SER A 365 -19.45 30.25 6.59
N GLU A 366 -20.67 29.78 6.76
CA GLU A 366 -20.99 28.69 7.66
C GLU A 366 -20.39 27.37 7.17
N PHE A 367 -20.42 27.12 5.86
CA PHE A 367 -19.72 25.99 5.25
C PHE A 367 -18.23 26.00 5.56
N SER A 368 -17.55 27.16 5.40
CA SER A 368 -16.13 27.25 5.72
C SER A 368 -15.83 27.00 7.20
N GLN A 369 -16.72 27.42 8.11
CA GLN A 369 -16.60 27.12 9.53
C GLN A 369 -16.82 25.64 9.82
N SER A 370 -17.81 25.01 9.17
CA SER A 370 -18.09 23.59 9.29
C SER A 370 -16.93 22.72 8.80
N VAL A 371 -16.28 23.13 7.69
CA VAL A 371 -15.06 22.44 7.19
C VAL A 371 -13.91 22.53 8.20
N LYS A 372 -13.71 23.69 8.85
CA LYS A 372 -12.69 23.81 9.91
C LYS A 372 -13.00 22.91 11.10
N SER A 373 -14.26 22.89 11.52
CA SER A 373 -14.71 22.01 12.60
C SER A 373 -14.56 20.54 12.26
N LEU A 374 -14.83 20.14 11.01
CA LEU A 374 -14.59 18.78 10.51
C LEU A 374 -13.12 18.36 10.64
N LEU A 375 -12.20 19.21 10.15
CA LEU A 375 -10.76 18.90 10.20
C LEU A 375 -10.23 18.86 11.64
N GLU A 376 -10.75 19.73 12.51
CA GLU A 376 -10.43 19.72 13.93
C GLU A 376 -10.97 18.46 14.62
N ALA A 377 -12.20 18.07 14.31
CA ALA A 377 -12.83 16.86 14.82
C ALA A 377 -12.07 15.60 14.34
N GLN A 378 -11.68 15.54 13.08
CA GLN A 378 -10.83 14.46 12.55
C GLN A 378 -9.54 14.35 13.36
N LYS A 379 -8.83 15.44 13.56
CA LYS A 379 -7.57 15.48 14.31
C LYS A 379 -7.77 15.01 15.76
N GLN A 380 -8.77 15.53 16.45
CA GLN A 380 -9.09 15.14 17.83
C GLN A 380 -9.48 13.67 17.95
N SER A 381 -10.25 13.14 16.97
CA SER A 381 -10.65 11.75 16.97
C SER A 381 -9.46 10.79 16.78
N ILE A 382 -8.47 11.20 16.02
CA ILE A 382 -7.21 10.45 15.84
C ILE A 382 -6.40 10.49 17.15
N GLU A 383 -6.22 11.69 17.72
CA GLU A 383 -5.44 11.90 18.96
C GLU A 383 -6.05 11.16 20.16
N SER A 384 -7.39 11.18 20.30
CA SER A 384 -8.10 10.47 21.37
C SER A 384 -8.23 8.98 21.14
N GLY A 385 -7.93 8.54 19.95
CA GLY A 385 -8.06 7.15 19.56
C GLY A 385 -9.49 6.66 19.42
N SER A 386 -10.42 7.55 19.11
CA SER A 386 -11.82 7.23 18.90
C SER A 386 -12.04 6.18 17.82
N VAL A 387 -13.12 5.41 17.93
CA VAL A 387 -13.58 4.47 16.89
C VAL A 387 -13.92 5.21 15.59
N ALA A 388 -14.40 6.46 15.70
CA ALA A 388 -14.62 7.34 14.54
C ALA A 388 -13.32 7.93 13.95
N GLY A 389 -12.17 7.74 14.64
CA GLY A 389 -10.89 8.32 14.22
C GLY A 389 -10.30 7.61 13.00
N GLY A 390 -10.01 8.37 11.96
CA GLY A 390 -9.34 7.87 10.77
C GLY A 390 -8.61 8.98 10.03
N GLU A 391 -7.45 8.66 9.48
CA GLU A 391 -6.65 9.59 8.68
C GLU A 391 -7.31 9.87 7.32
N HIS A 392 -8.11 8.92 6.83
CA HIS A 392 -8.69 8.94 5.50
C HIS A 392 -10.12 9.48 5.54
N LEU A 393 -10.36 10.58 4.82
CA LEU A 393 -11.70 11.15 4.69
C LEU A 393 -12.53 10.33 3.71
N CYS A 394 -13.71 9.87 4.14
CA CYS A 394 -14.63 9.17 3.28
C CYS A 394 -15.98 9.90 3.27
N PHE A 395 -16.32 10.48 2.13
CA PHE A 395 -17.56 11.23 1.95
C PHE A 395 -18.71 10.29 1.57
N MET A 396 -19.84 10.46 2.27
CA MET A 396 -21.03 9.65 2.08
C MET A 396 -22.20 10.53 1.66
N GLY A 397 -22.77 10.24 0.49
CA GLY A 397 -24.01 10.83 0.00
C GLY A 397 -25.21 9.92 0.22
N SER A 398 -26.30 10.20 -0.47
CA SER A 398 -27.52 9.38 -0.47
C SER A 398 -27.32 8.04 -1.20
N GLY A 399 -26.46 8.02 -2.21
CA GLY A 399 -26.28 6.93 -3.17
C GLY A 399 -27.13 7.10 -4.44
N ARG A 400 -27.80 8.25 -4.59
CA ARG A 400 -28.55 8.64 -5.78
C ARG A 400 -27.84 9.79 -6.46
N GLU A 401 -27.46 9.60 -7.69
CA GLU A 401 -26.64 10.55 -8.45
C GLU A 401 -27.23 11.96 -8.49
N GLU A 402 -28.56 12.06 -8.67
CA GLU A 402 -29.27 13.34 -8.72
C GLU A 402 -29.23 14.12 -7.40
N GLU A 403 -29.28 13.41 -6.26
CA GLU A 403 -29.25 13.99 -4.92
C GLU A 403 -27.80 14.34 -4.48
N ASP A 404 -26.82 13.58 -4.99
CA ASP A 404 -25.42 13.66 -4.56
C ASP A 404 -24.61 14.74 -5.31
N MET A 405 -25.25 15.52 -6.20
CA MET A 405 -24.56 16.57 -6.97
C MET A 405 -23.88 17.61 -6.06
N TYR A 406 -24.52 18.04 -4.96
CA TYR A 406 -23.92 18.99 -4.02
C TYR A 406 -22.80 18.36 -3.20
N MET A 407 -22.91 17.08 -2.83
CA MET A 407 -21.80 16.34 -2.23
C MET A 407 -20.60 16.30 -3.15
N ASN A 408 -20.79 16.09 -4.45
CA ASN A 408 -19.70 16.10 -5.44
C ASN A 408 -19.02 17.47 -5.52
N MET A 409 -19.75 18.57 -5.31
CA MET A 409 -19.16 19.92 -5.20
C MET A 409 -18.31 20.08 -3.92
N VAL A 410 -18.80 19.55 -2.79
CA VAL A 410 -18.02 19.52 -1.54
C VAL A 410 -16.76 18.70 -1.73
N LEU A 411 -16.86 17.53 -2.34
CA LEU A 411 -15.73 16.67 -2.65
C LEU A 411 -14.69 17.41 -3.51
N ALA A 412 -15.14 18.07 -4.58
CA ALA A 412 -14.28 18.87 -5.45
C ALA A 412 -13.53 19.99 -4.66
N HIS A 413 -14.19 20.61 -3.67
CA HIS A 413 -13.56 21.60 -2.82
C HIS A 413 -12.37 21.03 -2.03
N PHE A 414 -12.47 19.80 -1.48
CA PHE A 414 -11.36 19.16 -0.77
C PHE A 414 -10.24 18.76 -1.73
N LEU A 415 -10.58 18.26 -2.90
CA LEU A 415 -9.62 17.89 -3.94
C LEU A 415 -8.84 19.12 -4.46
N GLN A 416 -9.51 20.26 -4.68
CA GLN A 416 -8.86 21.51 -5.06
C GLN A 416 -7.90 22.07 -4.00
N LYS A 417 -8.07 21.65 -2.75
CA LYS A 417 -7.15 21.98 -1.66
C LYS A 417 -6.02 20.99 -1.48
N ASN A 418 -5.86 20.10 -2.42
CA ASN A 418 -4.85 19.02 -2.39
C ASN A 418 -4.89 18.22 -1.08
N LYS A 419 -6.11 17.93 -0.59
CA LYS A 419 -6.27 17.09 0.60
C LYS A 419 -6.00 15.64 0.23
N GLU A 420 -5.06 15.02 0.92
CA GLU A 420 -4.72 13.60 0.79
C GLU A 420 -5.81 12.69 1.35
N TYR A 421 -5.85 11.47 0.88
CA TYR A 421 -6.72 10.39 1.36
C TYR A 421 -8.20 10.75 1.34
N VAL A 422 -8.65 11.34 0.23
CA VAL A 422 -10.06 11.66 -0.01
C VAL A 422 -10.70 10.57 -0.85
N SER A 423 -11.81 10.03 -0.36
CA SER A 423 -12.56 8.96 -1.00
C SER A 423 -14.07 9.17 -0.86
N ILE A 424 -14.85 8.38 -1.60
CA ILE A 424 -16.31 8.36 -1.56
C ILE A 424 -16.80 6.98 -1.15
N ALA A 425 -17.85 6.94 -0.32
CA ALA A 425 -18.55 5.70 0.00
C ALA A 425 -19.37 5.22 -1.21
N LYS A 426 -19.00 4.07 -1.77
CA LYS A 426 -19.67 3.52 -2.97
C LYS A 426 -21.13 3.22 -2.71
N GLY A 427 -22.02 3.83 -3.51
CA GLY A 427 -23.45 3.71 -3.35
C GLY A 427 -24.04 4.40 -2.12
N GLY A 428 -23.24 5.22 -1.42
CA GLY A 428 -23.67 6.10 -0.34
C GLY A 428 -24.42 5.42 0.80
N PHE A 429 -25.30 6.18 1.44
CA PHE A 429 -26.09 5.70 2.58
C PHE A 429 -27.08 4.58 2.21
N MET A 430 -27.58 4.58 0.96
CA MET A 430 -28.47 3.52 0.48
C MET A 430 -27.74 2.17 0.44
N ALA A 431 -26.52 2.13 -0.05
CA ALA A 431 -25.70 0.91 -0.02
C ALA A 431 -25.38 0.46 1.41
N LEU A 432 -25.17 1.41 2.34
CA LEU A 432 -24.99 1.11 3.75
C LEU A 432 -26.23 0.45 4.36
N GLN A 433 -27.42 0.98 4.10
CA GLN A 433 -28.68 0.40 4.59
C GLN A 433 -28.90 -1.01 4.04
N GLN A 434 -28.68 -1.20 2.73
CA GLN A 434 -28.79 -2.51 2.08
C GLN A 434 -27.83 -3.52 2.72
N HIS A 435 -26.57 -3.15 2.87
CA HIS A 435 -25.57 -4.02 3.48
C HIS A 435 -25.91 -4.42 4.92
N LEU A 436 -26.39 -3.47 5.73
CA LEU A 436 -26.84 -3.74 7.09
C LEU A 436 -28.07 -4.64 7.14
N ALA A 437 -29.00 -4.49 6.18
CA ALA A 437 -30.17 -5.35 6.05
C ALA A 437 -29.77 -6.80 5.68
N ASP A 438 -28.82 -6.97 4.76
CA ASP A 438 -28.33 -8.27 4.33
C ASP A 438 -27.65 -9.03 5.48
N ILE A 439 -26.87 -8.34 6.32
CA ILE A 439 -26.22 -8.94 7.49
C ILE A 439 -27.22 -9.36 8.58
N ASN A 440 -28.29 -8.59 8.77
CA ASN A 440 -29.33 -8.93 9.78
C ASN A 440 -30.16 -10.17 9.42
N ILE A 441 -30.15 -10.63 8.17
CA ILE A 441 -30.81 -11.86 7.73
C ILE A 441 -30.11 -13.11 8.26
N GLU A 442 -28.81 -13.04 8.58
CA GLU A 442 -28.01 -14.19 8.99
C GLU A 442 -28.01 -14.49 10.49
N GLY A 443 -28.61 -13.64 11.37
CA GLY A 443 -28.71 -13.95 12.79
C GLY A 443 -29.27 -12.85 13.68
N PRO A 444 -30.15 -13.20 14.65
CA PRO A 444 -30.84 -12.21 15.50
C PRO A 444 -29.98 -11.55 16.59
N ASP A 445 -28.74 -11.98 16.80
CA ASP A 445 -27.93 -11.55 17.96
C ASP A 445 -26.64 -10.75 17.62
N ASN A 446 -26.39 -10.49 16.34
CA ASN A 446 -25.19 -9.78 15.94
C ASN A 446 -25.42 -8.26 15.93
N GLY A 447 -25.47 -7.61 17.05
CA GLY A 447 -25.29 -6.19 17.44
C GLY A 447 -25.34 -5.04 16.40
N TYR A 448 -25.68 -5.31 15.14
CA TYR A 448 -25.64 -4.34 14.03
C TYR A 448 -26.74 -3.27 14.07
N GLY A 449 -27.78 -3.45 14.87
CA GLY A 449 -28.82 -2.44 15.09
C GLY A 449 -28.34 -1.16 15.77
N HIS A 450 -27.07 -1.11 16.20
CA HIS A 450 -26.46 0.05 16.87
C HIS A 450 -25.67 0.98 15.93
N TRP A 451 -25.53 0.60 14.65
CA TRP A 451 -24.73 1.38 13.68
C TRP A 451 -25.44 2.65 13.21
N ILE A 452 -26.78 2.63 13.17
CA ILE A 452 -27.58 3.76 12.73
C ILE A 452 -28.08 4.52 13.95
N ALA A 453 -27.68 5.78 14.09
CA ALA A 453 -28.22 6.72 15.05
C ALA A 453 -29.31 7.57 14.40
N SER A 454 -30.36 7.92 15.16
CA SER A 454 -31.37 8.90 14.76
C SER A 454 -31.56 9.91 15.89
N THR A 455 -31.72 11.17 15.53
CA THR A 455 -31.96 12.26 16.45
C THR A 455 -33.45 12.35 16.89
N SER A 456 -34.35 11.72 16.13
CA SER A 456 -35.74 11.56 16.52
C SER A 456 -35.87 10.25 17.27
N GLY A 457 -36.02 10.29 18.60
CA GLY A 457 -36.00 9.17 19.58
C GLY A 457 -36.85 7.92 19.31
N SER A 458 -37.05 7.54 18.10
CA SER A 458 -37.70 6.30 17.66
C SER A 458 -36.64 5.35 17.14
N LYS A 459 -36.51 4.19 17.74
CA LYS A 459 -35.76 3.06 17.18
C LYS A 459 -36.38 2.69 15.86
N ILE A 460 -35.72 3.08 14.73
CA ILE A 460 -36.14 2.67 13.40
C ILE A 460 -35.70 1.22 13.22
N SER A 461 -36.68 0.30 13.19
CA SER A 461 -36.43 -1.06 12.75
C SER A 461 -36.15 -1.02 11.25
N ILE A 462 -35.01 -1.54 10.82
CA ILE A 462 -34.56 -1.58 9.41
C ILE A 462 -35.61 -2.21 8.50
N ASN A 463 -36.46 -3.09 9.04
CA ASN A 463 -37.53 -3.76 8.28
C ASN A 463 -38.68 -2.85 7.85
N SER A 464 -38.77 -1.60 8.30
CA SER A 464 -39.87 -0.69 7.95
C SER A 464 -39.58 0.23 6.76
N LEU A 465 -38.37 0.19 6.19
CA LEU A 465 -37.93 1.07 5.10
C LEU A 465 -37.95 0.41 3.71
N VAL A 466 -38.23 -0.90 3.63
CA VAL A 466 -38.19 -1.65 2.37
C VAL A 466 -39.54 -1.69 1.65
N ASP A 467 -40.66 -1.39 2.31
CA ASP A 467 -41.99 -1.36 1.73
C ASP A 467 -42.48 0.08 1.51
N GLY A 468 -42.15 0.65 0.39
CA GLY A 468 -42.66 1.95 -0.07
C GLY A 468 -43.18 1.90 -1.47
N ASP A 469 -44.39 1.40 -1.67
CA ASP A 469 -45.31 1.87 -2.69
C ASP A 469 -46.74 1.39 -2.39
N SER A 470 -47.53 2.28 -1.82
CA SER A 470 -48.97 2.39 -2.14
C SER A 470 -49.58 3.66 -1.51
N PRO A 471 -50.27 4.46 -2.29
CA PRO A 471 -50.91 5.66 -1.78
C PRO A 471 -52.32 5.31 -1.32
N ASN A 472 -52.63 5.50 -0.04
CA ASN A 472 -53.98 5.95 0.34
C ASN A 472 -54.13 6.17 1.88
N GLY A 473 -54.58 7.35 2.16
CA GLY A 473 -55.63 7.50 3.18
C GLY A 473 -55.28 8.13 4.52
N SER A 474 -55.42 9.45 4.58
CA SER A 474 -56.13 10.24 5.65
C SER A 474 -55.51 10.39 7.05
N ASN A 475 -55.23 11.66 7.34
CA ASN A 475 -55.48 12.40 8.57
C ASN A 475 -54.85 11.92 9.91
N ASP A 476 -53.79 12.65 10.33
CA ASP A 476 -53.89 13.51 11.52
C ASP A 476 -52.60 14.34 11.69
N GLY A 477 -52.59 15.48 11.03
CA GLY A 477 -51.48 16.45 11.12
C GLY A 477 -51.79 17.53 12.20
N LYS A 478 -51.58 17.27 13.46
CA LYS A 478 -51.55 18.34 14.47
C LYS A 478 -50.46 18.28 15.56
N GLY A 479 -49.62 17.28 15.56
CA GLY A 479 -48.57 17.12 16.61
C GLY A 479 -47.17 17.64 16.24
N VAL A 480 -46.85 17.66 14.95
CA VAL A 480 -45.46 17.84 14.49
C VAL A 480 -45.07 19.31 14.28
N LYS A 481 -46.03 20.19 13.97
CA LYS A 481 -45.74 21.64 13.73
C LYS A 481 -45.35 22.40 15.01
N SER A 482 -45.71 21.92 16.20
CA SER A 482 -45.37 22.58 17.47
C SER A 482 -43.94 22.31 17.96
N LEU A 483 -43.32 21.20 17.54
CA LEU A 483 -41.95 20.86 17.93
C LEU A 483 -40.92 21.50 17.01
N VAL A 484 -41.22 21.62 15.70
CA VAL A 484 -40.36 22.25 14.73
C VAL A 484 -40.18 23.75 14.98
N ASN A 485 -41.27 24.47 15.40
CA ASN A 485 -41.17 25.89 15.74
C ASN A 485 -40.42 26.17 17.04
N LYS A 486 -40.36 25.25 17.99
CA LYS A 486 -39.55 25.41 19.18
C LYS A 486 -38.06 25.15 18.95
N MET A 487 -37.70 24.31 18.00
CA MET A 487 -36.31 24.08 17.67
C MET A 487 -35.70 25.20 16.81
N THR A 488 -36.49 25.86 15.95
CA THR A 488 -36.00 26.99 15.13
C THR A 488 -35.74 28.27 15.95
N GLU A 489 -36.43 28.46 17.09
CA GLU A 489 -36.13 29.60 17.98
C GLU A 489 -34.89 29.36 18.87
N VAL A 490 -34.55 28.12 19.20
CA VAL A 490 -33.36 27.78 19.98
C VAL A 490 -32.08 27.91 19.10
N PHE A 491 -32.20 27.71 17.80
CA PHE A 491 -31.07 27.90 16.90
C PHE A 491 -30.72 29.36 16.52
N LYS A 492 -31.66 30.29 16.76
CA LYS A 492 -31.43 31.72 16.47
C LYS A 492 -30.71 32.50 17.57
N THR A 493 -30.50 31.94 18.75
CA THR A 493 -29.97 32.68 19.89
C THR A 493 -28.68 32.16 20.52
N LYS A 494 -27.89 31.31 19.87
CA LYS A 494 -26.52 31.07 20.36
C LYS A 494 -25.59 30.56 19.26
N SER A 495 -24.82 31.43 18.71
CA SER A 495 -23.53 31.11 18.05
C SER A 495 -22.46 30.72 19.10
N VAL A 496 -22.79 29.79 19.99
CA VAL A 496 -21.84 29.32 20.98
C VAL A 496 -21.59 27.84 20.77
N ASN A 497 -20.38 27.54 20.31
CA ASN A 497 -19.69 26.27 20.39
C ASN A 497 -20.24 25.10 19.54
N VAL A 498 -20.11 25.23 18.22
CA VAL A 498 -20.02 24.07 17.33
C VAL A 498 -18.85 23.16 17.81
N LYS A 499 -17.79 23.77 18.33
CA LYS A 499 -16.62 23.10 18.90
C LYS A 499 -16.99 22.22 20.11
N GLU A 500 -17.75 22.72 21.05
CA GLU A 500 -18.22 21.93 22.23
C GLU A 500 -19.19 20.81 21.83
N LYS A 501 -20.05 21.04 20.83
CA LYS A 501 -20.95 19.99 20.32
C LYS A 501 -20.21 18.89 19.59
N VAL A 502 -19.19 19.23 18.81
CA VAL A 502 -18.36 18.25 18.12
C VAL A 502 -17.50 17.48 19.12
N ILE A 503 -16.93 18.15 20.11
CA ILE A 503 -16.18 17.49 21.18
C ILE A 503 -17.10 16.59 22.01
N SER A 504 -18.29 17.05 22.39
CA SER A 504 -19.25 16.23 23.12
C SER A 504 -19.78 15.04 22.32
N PHE A 505 -19.82 15.14 20.99
CA PHE A 505 -20.16 14.03 20.10
C PHE A 505 -19.02 12.99 20.02
N ILE A 506 -17.77 13.45 19.96
CA ILE A 506 -16.58 12.59 19.93
C ILE A 506 -16.29 12.02 21.32
N GLU A 507 -16.48 12.81 22.39
CA GLU A 507 -16.28 12.40 23.79
C GLU A 507 -17.45 11.63 24.37
N ASN A 508 -18.61 11.65 23.72
CA ASN A 508 -19.80 10.94 24.18
C ASN A 508 -19.64 9.43 23.84
N THR A 509 -18.77 8.80 24.61
CA THR A 509 -18.46 7.37 24.60
C THR A 509 -19.64 6.49 25.01
N SER A 510 -20.82 7.06 25.19
CA SER A 510 -22.08 6.34 25.46
C SER A 510 -22.73 5.76 24.20
N THR A 511 -22.04 5.74 23.05
CA THR A 511 -22.52 4.99 21.90
C THR A 511 -22.49 3.48 22.22
N PRO A 512 -23.52 2.74 21.86
CA PRO A 512 -23.62 1.31 22.19
C PRO A 512 -22.45 0.45 21.71
N VAL A 513 -21.68 0.94 20.74
CA VAL A 513 -20.51 0.26 20.17
C VAL A 513 -19.39 0.09 21.22
N ASP A 514 -19.17 1.08 22.08
CA ASP A 514 -18.16 0.98 23.14
C ASP A 514 -18.56 -0.01 24.26
N ARG A 515 -19.84 -0.36 24.36
CA ARG A 515 -20.32 -1.33 25.36
C ARG A 515 -20.16 -2.79 24.94
N ILE A 516 -20.05 -3.07 23.64
CA ILE A 516 -19.92 -4.45 23.13
C ILE A 516 -18.52 -5.00 23.34
N SER A 517 -17.48 -4.14 23.33
CA SER A 517 -16.11 -4.56 23.60
C SER A 517 -15.82 -4.91 25.08
N PHE A 518 -16.77 -4.60 26.01
CA PHE A 518 -16.55 -4.83 27.42
C PHE A 518 -17.13 -6.14 27.98
N ASN A 519 -17.80 -6.95 27.18
CA ASN A 519 -18.42 -8.20 27.65
C ASN A 519 -17.62 -9.47 27.38
N LEU A 520 -16.36 -9.35 26.95
CA LEU A 520 -15.43 -10.47 27.01
C LEU A 520 -14.83 -10.55 28.42
N PRO A 521 -14.80 -11.72 29.04
CA PRO A 521 -14.24 -11.86 30.39
C PRO A 521 -12.75 -11.47 30.34
N TRP A 522 -12.44 -10.37 31.02
CA TRP A 522 -11.07 -9.88 31.18
C TRP A 522 -10.29 -10.89 32.02
N PRO A 523 -9.08 -11.28 31.58
CA PRO A 523 -8.13 -11.88 32.50
C PRO A 523 -7.77 -10.82 33.56
N ASP A 524 -7.61 -11.26 34.80
CA ASP A 524 -7.40 -10.45 35.98
C ASP A 524 -6.47 -9.25 35.78
N ARG A 525 -6.92 -8.09 36.21
CA ARG A 525 -6.25 -6.79 36.12
C ARG A 525 -4.83 -6.78 36.69
N GLU A 526 -4.55 -7.68 37.62
CA GLU A 526 -3.24 -7.83 38.26
C GLU A 526 -2.20 -8.56 37.39
N SER A 527 -2.61 -9.39 36.42
CA SER A 527 -1.68 -10.09 35.55
C SER A 527 -1.16 -9.20 34.39
N MET A 528 -1.83 -8.07 34.10
CA MET A 528 -1.44 -7.14 33.04
C MET A 528 -0.40 -6.09 33.47
N LEU A 529 -0.10 -6.00 34.77
CA LEU A 529 0.89 -5.08 35.33
C LEU A 529 2.25 -5.76 35.59
N ARG A 530 2.55 -6.87 34.92
CA ARG A 530 3.86 -7.47 35.05
C ARG A 530 4.92 -6.51 34.52
N HIS A 531 5.69 -5.98 35.46
CA HIS A 531 6.87 -5.19 35.18
C HIS A 531 7.86 -5.97 34.32
N VAL A 532 8.38 -5.33 33.27
CA VAL A 532 9.49 -5.79 32.42
C VAL A 532 10.84 -5.82 33.18
N SER A 533 10.81 -5.94 34.47
CA SER A 533 12.01 -5.82 35.32
C SER A 533 13.03 -6.95 35.15
N SER A 534 12.67 -8.09 34.56
CA SER A 534 13.60 -9.20 34.35
C SER A 534 14.40 -9.08 33.06
N SER A 535 13.93 -8.31 32.07
CA SER A 535 14.59 -8.15 30.76
C SER A 535 15.58 -7.00 30.72
N ASP A 536 15.55 -6.10 31.70
CA ASP A 536 16.52 -4.99 31.84
C ASP A 536 17.87 -5.42 32.47
N ARG A 537 18.03 -6.71 32.73
CA ARG A 537 19.35 -7.21 33.20
C ARG A 537 20.33 -7.19 32.04
N VAL A 538 21.32 -6.34 32.18
CA VAL A 538 22.47 -6.23 31.30
C VAL A 538 23.02 -7.61 30.99
N GLY A 539 22.99 -8.04 29.74
CA GLY A 539 23.72 -9.22 29.30
C GLY A 539 25.22 -9.05 29.69
N LYS A 540 25.87 -10.12 30.11
CA LYS A 540 27.28 -10.09 30.46
C LYS A 540 28.08 -9.43 29.34
N PRO A 541 28.91 -8.41 29.60
CA PRO A 541 29.69 -7.77 28.57
C PRO A 541 30.58 -8.81 27.88
N TYR A 542 30.52 -8.87 26.56
CA TYR A 542 31.45 -9.66 25.76
C TYR A 542 32.86 -9.14 26.01
N ARG A 543 33.72 -9.99 26.57
CA ARG A 543 35.08 -9.63 26.85
C ARG A 543 35.89 -9.49 25.58
N GLY A 544 36.37 -8.32 25.28
CA GLY A 544 37.60 -8.12 24.53
C GLY A 544 37.55 -7.52 23.13
N VAL A 545 36.40 -7.03 22.63
CA VAL A 545 36.37 -6.34 21.34
C VAL A 545 35.80 -4.93 21.50
N LYS A 546 36.55 -3.89 21.08
CA LYS A 546 36.05 -2.53 21.07
C LYS A 546 35.00 -2.41 19.98
N PRO A 547 33.77 -1.91 20.28
CA PRO A 547 32.76 -1.67 19.27
C PRO A 547 33.23 -0.57 18.30
N VAL A 548 33.16 -0.82 17.01
CA VAL A 548 33.41 0.18 15.97
C VAL A 548 32.08 0.69 15.49
N PHE A 549 31.91 1.99 15.57
CA PHE A 549 30.71 2.68 15.14
C PHE A 549 31.04 3.53 13.93
N SER A 550 30.29 3.36 12.82
CA SER A 550 30.40 4.21 11.64
C SER A 550 29.06 4.74 11.19
N ILE A 551 29.04 5.95 10.68
CA ILE A 551 27.90 6.57 10.02
C ILE A 551 28.36 6.97 8.63
N GLY A 552 27.68 6.53 7.61
CA GLY A 552 27.96 6.89 6.22
C GLY A 552 26.74 6.70 5.34
N ASP A 553 26.78 7.36 4.19
CA ASP A 553 25.87 7.05 3.09
C ASP A 553 26.26 5.68 2.51
N GLU A 554 25.29 4.91 2.03
CA GLU A 554 25.54 3.58 1.45
C GLU A 554 26.21 3.73 0.08
N GLU A 555 27.53 3.84 0.04
CA GLU A 555 28.31 3.80 -1.20
C GLU A 555 29.43 2.74 -1.15
N GLU A 556 29.36 1.69 -0.33
CA GLU A 556 30.35 0.62 -0.37
C GLU A 556 29.73 -0.77 -0.19
N TYR A 557 30.19 -1.67 -1.04
CA TYR A 557 29.88 -3.09 -1.10
C TYR A 557 30.25 -3.80 0.21
N ASP A 558 29.26 -4.38 0.88
CA ASP A 558 29.52 -5.40 1.89
C ASP A 558 28.70 -6.65 1.57
N THR A 559 29.39 -7.62 0.99
CA THR A 559 28.98 -9.02 1.00
C THR A 559 29.33 -9.59 2.36
N ASP A 560 28.38 -9.59 3.28
CA ASP A 560 28.53 -10.38 4.49
C ASP A 560 27.26 -11.14 4.80
N GLU A 561 27.43 -12.44 4.76
CA GLU A 561 26.48 -13.49 5.12
C GLU A 561 25.99 -13.32 6.55
N ILE A 562 24.67 -13.34 6.74
CA ILE A 562 24.09 -13.51 8.06
C ILE A 562 23.22 -14.75 8.07
N ASP A 563 23.76 -15.76 8.70
CA ASP A 563 23.01 -16.91 9.16
C ASP A 563 22.11 -16.47 10.33
N SER A 564 20.82 -16.28 10.07
CA SER A 564 19.82 -16.11 11.13
C SER A 564 18.83 -17.27 11.12
N SER A 565 19.27 -18.41 11.65
CA SER A 565 18.36 -19.42 12.15
C SER A 565 17.58 -18.86 13.35
N SER A 566 16.53 -18.09 13.11
CA SER A 566 15.56 -17.76 14.13
C SER A 566 14.36 -18.71 14.04
N ILE A 567 14.44 -19.75 14.81
CA ILE A 567 13.32 -20.55 15.29
C ILE A 567 12.21 -19.58 15.72
N SER A 568 11.02 -19.80 15.20
CA SER A 568 9.79 -19.08 15.53
C SER A 568 9.51 -19.12 17.04
N ASP A 569 9.90 -18.07 17.73
CA ASP A 569 9.61 -17.83 19.15
C ASP A 569 8.41 -16.88 19.29
N ASP A 570 7.29 -17.22 18.63
CA ASP A 570 6.09 -16.37 18.59
C ASP A 570 5.21 -16.50 19.85
N ASP A 571 5.55 -17.44 20.75
CA ASP A 571 4.69 -17.74 21.91
C ASP A 571 5.01 -16.98 23.21
N ARG A 572 5.99 -16.04 23.25
CA ARG A 572 6.39 -15.32 24.46
C ARG A 572 6.78 -13.85 24.27
N LYS A 573 6.22 -13.14 23.31
CA LYS A 573 6.49 -11.70 23.18
C LYS A 573 5.83 -10.94 24.33
N GLU A 574 6.63 -10.18 25.08
CA GLU A 574 6.17 -9.38 26.22
C GLU A 574 5.31 -8.23 25.73
N ILE A 575 4.05 -8.15 26.24
CA ILE A 575 3.11 -7.09 25.92
C ILE A 575 3.24 -5.96 26.94
N VAL A 576 3.39 -4.73 26.44
CA VAL A 576 3.59 -3.55 27.26
C VAL A 576 2.63 -2.42 26.89
N ASN A 577 2.30 -1.55 27.86
CA ASN A 577 1.55 -0.34 27.58
C ASN A 577 2.53 0.75 27.07
N ILE A 578 2.25 1.30 25.91
CA ILE A 578 3.12 2.26 25.21
C ILE A 578 3.35 3.51 26.04
N GLN A 579 2.29 4.12 26.60
CA GLN A 579 2.41 5.34 27.40
C GLN A 579 3.19 5.13 28.69
N THR A 580 3.01 3.99 29.32
CA THR A 580 3.79 3.64 30.52
C THR A 580 5.26 3.51 30.20
N TRP A 581 5.59 2.97 29.02
CA TRP A 581 6.99 2.84 28.58
C TRP A 581 7.61 4.17 28.17
N ILE A 582 6.89 5.01 27.40
CA ILE A 582 7.37 6.34 27.02
C ILE A 582 7.69 7.21 28.24
N ASN A 583 6.88 7.09 29.31
CA ASN A 583 7.02 7.88 30.53
C ASN A 583 8.04 7.32 31.51
N LYS A 584 8.72 6.22 31.21
CA LYS A 584 9.80 5.70 32.07
C LYS A 584 10.96 6.71 32.16
N PRO A 585 11.54 6.93 33.36
CA PRO A 585 12.63 7.89 33.56
C PRO A 585 13.90 7.56 32.77
N ASP A 586 14.07 6.29 32.37
CA ASP A 586 15.21 5.81 31.61
C ASP A 586 15.10 6.15 30.12
N ILE A 587 13.91 6.43 29.61
CA ILE A 587 13.71 6.80 28.19
C ILE A 587 14.19 8.22 27.98
N LYS A 588 15.17 8.37 27.10
CA LYS A 588 15.76 9.66 26.73
C LYS A 588 15.13 10.23 25.47
N HIS A 589 14.77 9.36 24.52
CA HIS A 589 14.13 9.76 23.28
C HIS A 589 13.08 8.74 22.87
N HIS A 590 12.02 9.24 22.24
CA HIS A 590 10.94 8.46 21.67
C HIS A 590 10.63 8.96 20.26
N PHE A 591 10.58 8.04 19.30
CA PHE A 591 10.27 8.33 17.91
C PHE A 591 9.16 7.39 17.43
N PRO A 592 7.96 7.91 17.13
CA PRO A 592 6.97 7.14 16.38
C PRO A 592 7.53 6.82 14.99
N CYS A 593 7.42 5.57 14.57
CA CYS A 593 8.00 5.09 13.32
C CYS A 593 7.22 3.88 12.79
N ASN A 594 7.55 3.46 11.58
CA ASN A 594 7.16 2.15 11.09
C ASN A 594 8.41 1.26 11.06
N GLU A 595 8.34 0.08 11.68
CA GLU A 595 9.35 -0.95 11.50
C GLU A 595 9.18 -1.56 10.11
N VAL A 596 10.26 -1.62 9.32
CA VAL A 596 10.28 -2.15 7.96
C VAL A 596 10.98 -3.50 7.96
N LYS A 597 10.26 -4.57 7.62
CA LYS A 597 10.85 -5.92 7.49
C LYS A 597 11.50 -6.10 6.12
N GLU A 598 12.39 -7.06 6.01
CA GLU A 598 13.03 -7.43 4.73
C GLU A 598 12.02 -7.81 3.64
N SER A 599 10.87 -8.35 4.03
CA SER A 599 9.74 -8.60 3.13
C SER A 599 9.01 -7.33 2.65
N GLY A 600 9.45 -6.14 3.08
CA GLY A 600 8.77 -4.87 2.80
C GLY A 600 7.51 -4.60 3.65
N HIS A 601 7.15 -5.51 4.55
CA HIS A 601 6.03 -5.26 5.47
C HIS A 601 6.41 -4.21 6.51
N MET A 602 5.49 -3.26 6.72
CA MET A 602 5.64 -2.19 7.70
C MET A 602 4.70 -2.38 8.87
N PHE A 603 5.22 -2.16 10.06
CA PHE A 603 4.44 -2.27 11.29
C PHE A 603 4.52 -0.97 12.07
N PRO A 604 3.39 -0.35 12.42
CA PRO A 604 3.36 0.80 13.32
C PRO A 604 4.12 0.48 14.59
N SER A 605 5.10 1.29 14.90
CA SER A 605 6.04 1.01 15.98
C SER A 605 6.52 2.28 16.67
N HIS A 606 7.13 2.12 17.82
CA HIS A 606 7.77 3.19 18.58
C HIS A 606 9.20 2.81 18.87
N LEU A 607 10.12 3.63 18.43
CA LEU A 607 11.54 3.49 18.75
C LEU A 607 11.85 4.26 20.02
N LEU A 608 12.24 3.56 21.07
CA LEU A 608 12.57 4.12 22.37
C LEU A 608 14.06 3.98 22.63
N VAL A 609 14.72 5.07 23.02
CA VAL A 609 16.15 5.11 23.29
C VAL A 609 16.37 5.40 24.76
N THR A 610 17.03 4.48 25.45
CA THR A 610 17.47 4.65 26.85
C THR A 610 18.93 5.12 26.91
N THR A 611 19.49 5.15 28.09
CA THR A 611 20.92 5.43 28.26
C THR A 611 21.84 4.35 27.71
N THR A 612 21.35 3.12 27.51
CA THR A 612 22.19 1.96 27.14
C THR A 612 21.61 1.10 26.01
N HIS A 613 20.31 1.18 25.78
CA HIS A 613 19.62 0.31 24.83
C HIS A 613 18.65 1.09 23.94
N MET A 614 18.33 0.49 22.82
CA MET A 614 17.26 0.88 21.92
C MET A 614 16.21 -0.23 21.87
N TYR A 615 14.92 0.13 21.98
CA TYR A 615 13.78 -0.78 21.96
C TYR A 615 12.86 -0.45 20.80
N CYS A 616 12.43 -1.46 20.09
CA CYS A 616 11.32 -1.35 19.14
C CYS A 616 10.05 -1.92 19.80
N LEU A 617 9.06 -1.07 19.99
CA LEU A 617 7.73 -1.45 20.44
C LEU A 617 6.80 -1.49 19.24
N ARG A 618 6.43 -2.68 18.76
CA ARG A 618 5.46 -2.85 17.68
C ARG A 618 4.06 -2.79 18.22
N GLU A 619 3.25 -1.86 17.72
CA GLU A 619 1.86 -1.71 18.15
C GLU A 619 1.05 -2.98 17.94
N ILE A 620 0.20 -3.31 18.90
CA ILE A 620 -0.78 -4.39 18.78
C ILE A 620 -2.05 -3.79 18.21
N VAL A 621 -2.31 -4.07 16.95
CA VAL A 621 -3.46 -3.54 16.22
C VAL A 621 -4.79 -3.92 16.91
N SER A 622 -4.86 -5.10 17.54
CA SER A 622 -6.02 -5.57 18.30
C SER A 622 -6.18 -4.94 19.69
N ARG A 623 -5.16 -4.22 20.21
CA ARG A 623 -5.18 -3.63 21.57
C ARG A 623 -4.52 -2.26 21.56
N LYS A 624 -5.32 -1.23 21.31
CA LYS A 624 -4.84 0.14 21.25
C LYS A 624 -4.09 0.56 22.52
N GLY A 625 -2.96 1.23 22.34
CA GLY A 625 -2.11 1.64 23.46
C GLY A 625 -1.20 0.54 24.01
N PHE A 626 -1.23 -0.67 23.43
CA PHE A 626 -0.35 -1.77 23.79
C PHE A 626 0.55 -2.14 22.63
N ALA A 627 1.74 -2.64 22.94
CA ALA A 627 2.74 -3.05 21.94
C ALA A 627 3.47 -4.31 22.40
N TYR A 628 3.98 -5.06 21.44
CA TYR A 628 5.00 -6.09 21.68
C TYR A 628 6.38 -5.46 21.74
N ILE A 629 7.23 -5.91 22.64
CA ILE A 629 8.67 -5.63 22.55
C ILE A 629 9.21 -6.48 21.40
N GLN A 630 9.38 -5.85 20.24
CA GLN A 630 9.80 -6.54 19.02
C GLN A 630 11.33 -6.78 19.01
N SER A 631 12.08 -5.78 19.44
CA SER A 631 13.53 -5.90 19.56
C SER A 631 14.08 -5.07 20.72
N ARG A 632 15.24 -5.49 21.20
CA ARG A 632 16.04 -4.79 22.21
C ARG A 632 17.50 -4.90 21.79
N GLN A 633 18.10 -3.78 21.47
CA GLN A 633 19.48 -3.70 20.99
C GLN A 633 20.31 -2.81 21.91
N ALA A 634 21.51 -3.24 22.23
CA ALA A 634 22.44 -2.41 22.98
C ALA A 634 23.00 -1.31 22.07
N LEU A 635 23.08 -0.07 22.56
CA LEU A 635 23.57 1.06 21.76
C LEU A 635 25.07 0.91 21.38
N ASN A 636 25.84 0.19 22.16
CA ASN A 636 27.23 -0.11 21.85
C ASN A 636 27.40 -1.24 20.81
N ALA A 637 26.33 -1.92 20.46
CA ALA A 637 26.34 -2.91 19.40
C ALA A 637 26.02 -2.31 18.03
N VAL A 638 25.66 -1.02 17.94
CA VAL A 638 25.43 -0.35 16.68
C VAL A 638 26.75 -0.10 15.98
N VAL A 639 26.98 -0.80 14.87
CA VAL A 639 28.22 -0.68 14.09
C VAL A 639 28.06 0.27 12.90
N LYS A 640 26.82 0.40 12.35
CA LYS A 640 26.57 1.30 11.22
C LYS A 640 25.13 1.83 11.25
N ILE A 641 24.96 3.09 10.91
CA ILE A 641 23.66 3.72 10.66
C ILE A 641 23.70 4.28 9.24
N THR A 642 22.75 3.90 8.41
CA THR A 642 22.69 4.35 7.03
C THR A 642 21.31 4.91 6.70
N SER A 643 21.27 5.89 5.79
CA SER A 643 20.05 6.38 5.15
C SER A 643 20.40 6.76 3.72
N LYS A 644 19.49 6.56 2.79
CA LYS A 644 19.71 6.94 1.39
C LYS A 644 19.36 8.42 1.18
N LYS A 645 20.10 9.12 0.32
CA LYS A 645 19.83 10.54 -0.01
C LYS A 645 18.42 10.75 -0.58
N LYS A 646 17.92 9.78 -1.36
CA LYS A 646 16.58 9.81 -1.97
C LYS A 646 15.46 9.54 -0.96
N HIS A 647 15.75 8.83 0.14
CA HIS A 647 14.78 8.44 1.18
C HIS A 647 15.37 8.65 2.57
N PRO A 648 15.56 9.92 2.98
CA PRO A 648 16.23 10.23 4.24
C PRO A 648 15.45 9.77 5.48
N GLU A 649 14.17 9.44 5.32
CA GLU A 649 13.29 8.99 6.39
C GLU A 649 13.47 7.50 6.72
N LEU A 650 14.00 6.70 5.79
CA LEU A 650 14.31 5.29 6.00
C LEU A 650 15.70 5.15 6.57
N ILE A 651 15.77 4.80 7.86
CA ILE A 651 17.03 4.60 8.58
C ILE A 651 17.27 3.11 8.79
N THR A 652 18.44 2.64 8.44
CA THR A 652 18.89 1.27 8.68
C THR A 652 19.94 1.25 9.78
N PHE A 653 19.70 0.47 10.81
CA PHE A 653 20.64 0.20 11.88
C PHE A 653 21.24 -1.19 11.68
N LYS A 654 22.59 -1.25 11.62
CA LYS A 654 23.32 -2.52 11.60
C LYS A 654 23.98 -2.73 12.96
N TYR A 655 23.72 -3.86 13.58
CA TYR A 655 24.24 -4.26 14.88
C TYR A 655 25.25 -5.39 14.72
N GLY A 656 26.34 -5.36 15.47
CA GLY A 656 27.36 -6.38 15.35
C GLY A 656 28.57 -6.14 16.24
N ASN A 657 29.62 -6.88 15.94
CA ASN A 657 30.89 -6.81 16.64
C ASN A 657 32.02 -6.44 15.68
N SER A 658 32.95 -5.65 16.14
CA SER A 658 34.21 -5.41 15.41
C SER A 658 35.23 -6.49 15.79
N THR A 659 35.65 -7.28 14.81
CA THR A 659 36.66 -8.32 14.96
C THR A 659 37.98 -7.89 14.29
N ALA A 660 39.06 -8.61 14.54
CA ALA A 660 40.35 -8.33 13.89
C ALA A 660 40.33 -8.57 12.35
N SER A 661 39.31 -9.30 11.86
CA SER A 661 39.08 -9.63 10.45
C SER A 661 38.06 -8.72 9.75
N GLY A 662 37.36 -7.80 10.48
CA GLY A 662 36.36 -6.92 9.93
C GLY A 662 35.17 -6.72 10.87
N ILE A 663 34.07 -6.18 10.35
CA ILE A 663 32.82 -5.98 11.08
C ILE A 663 31.91 -7.18 10.81
N GLU A 664 31.57 -7.91 11.87
CA GLU A 664 30.57 -8.99 11.82
C GLU A 664 29.19 -8.40 12.15
N ILE A 665 28.23 -8.47 11.23
CA ILE A 665 26.88 -7.97 11.40
C ILE A 665 26.01 -9.10 11.96
N LEU A 666 25.38 -8.86 13.11
CA LEU A 666 24.52 -9.83 13.80
C LEU A 666 23.03 -9.57 13.57
N ALA A 667 22.63 -8.32 13.32
CA ALA A 667 21.25 -7.95 13.07
C ALA A 667 21.14 -6.66 12.26
N ILE A 668 20.09 -6.58 11.45
CA ILE A 668 19.75 -5.38 10.67
C ILE A 668 18.30 -5.02 10.99
N GLU A 669 18.06 -3.76 11.34
CA GLU A 669 16.74 -3.24 11.62
C GLU A 669 16.51 -1.96 10.81
N ARG A 670 15.34 -1.84 10.19
CA ARG A 670 14.98 -0.71 9.34
C ARG A 670 13.73 -0.02 9.90
N TYR A 671 13.79 1.30 9.95
CA TYR A 671 12.70 2.13 10.47
C TYR A 671 12.43 3.32 9.57
N LEU A 672 11.19 3.49 9.17
CA LEU A 672 10.73 4.71 8.52
C LEU A 672 10.33 5.70 9.61
N ILE A 673 11.10 6.76 9.78
CA ILE A 673 10.92 7.76 10.85
C ILE A 673 10.64 9.12 10.21
N PRO A 674 9.46 9.74 10.42
CA PRO A 674 9.08 11.02 9.79
C PRO A 674 10.10 12.16 10.00
N ASN A 675 10.76 12.19 11.18
CA ASN A 675 11.78 13.18 11.52
C ASN A 675 13.18 12.53 11.63
N ALA A 676 13.56 11.79 10.60
CA ALA A 676 14.78 10.99 10.56
C ALA A 676 16.05 11.75 10.92
N GLY A 677 16.18 13.01 10.49
CA GLY A 677 17.34 13.85 10.78
C GLY A 677 17.54 14.10 12.27
N ASP A 678 16.47 14.42 12.98
CA ASP A 678 16.52 14.68 14.42
C ASP A 678 16.66 13.37 15.21
N ALA A 679 15.98 12.30 14.76
CA ALA A 679 16.13 10.97 15.34
C ALA A 679 17.57 10.47 15.24
N THR A 680 18.17 10.55 14.05
CA THR A 680 19.57 10.13 13.84
C THR A 680 20.54 10.94 14.68
N LYS A 681 20.38 12.26 14.79
CA LYS A 681 21.22 13.12 15.65
C LYS A 681 21.11 12.73 17.11
N ALA A 682 19.88 12.52 17.62
CA ALA A 682 19.63 12.16 19.01
C ALA A 682 20.21 10.78 19.36
N ILE A 683 19.97 9.78 18.50
CA ILE A 683 20.48 8.42 18.67
C ILE A 683 22.01 8.41 18.61
N LYS A 684 22.61 9.11 17.64
CA LYS A 684 24.07 9.26 17.53
C LYS A 684 24.67 9.84 18.79
N LEU A 685 24.09 10.92 19.30
CA LEU A 685 24.57 11.55 20.53
C LEU A 685 24.53 10.58 21.73
N GLN A 686 23.49 9.75 21.80
CA GLN A 686 23.35 8.78 22.86
C GLN A 686 24.34 7.62 22.72
N ILE A 687 24.60 7.14 21.49
CA ILE A 687 25.63 6.13 21.21
C ILE A 687 27.00 6.65 21.61
N MET A 688 27.35 7.88 21.23
CA MET A 688 28.65 8.48 21.61
C MET A 688 28.84 8.54 23.13
N LYS A 689 27.79 8.94 23.87
CA LYS A 689 27.83 8.93 25.34
C LYS A 689 28.09 7.54 25.95
N VAL A 690 27.53 6.50 25.34
CA VAL A 690 27.72 5.12 25.77
C VAL A 690 29.16 4.68 25.49
N LEU A 691 29.70 5.01 24.33
CA LEU A 691 31.08 4.69 23.96
C LEU A 691 32.09 5.42 24.86
N ASP A 692 31.90 6.73 25.11
CA ASP A 692 32.73 7.53 26.00
C ASP A 692 32.73 6.97 27.44
N ALA A 693 31.56 6.47 27.91
CA ALA A 693 31.47 5.87 29.24
C ALA A 693 32.11 4.46 29.34
N LEU A 694 32.36 3.81 28.22
CA LEU A 694 33.06 2.51 28.17
C LEU A 694 34.57 2.68 28.06
N GLU A 695 35.03 3.86 27.61
CA GLU A 695 36.48 4.20 27.51
C GLU A 695 37.03 4.87 28.79
N SER A 696 36.14 5.38 29.66
CA SER A 696 36.47 5.94 30.97
C SER A 696 36.44 4.88 32.07
#